data_45160644b01db7f3217b5d3f3d91b5bc
#
_entry.id   45160644b01db7f3217b5d3f3d91b5bc
#
_cell.length_a   1.000
_cell.length_b   1.000
_cell.length_c   1.000
_cell.angle_alpha   90.00
_cell.angle_beta   90.00
_cell.angle_gamma   90.00
#
_symmetry.space_group_name_H-M   'P 1'
#
loop_
_entity.id
_entity.type
_entity.pdbx_description
1 polymer ?
#
loop_
_entity_poly.entity_id
_entity_poly.type
_entity_poly.pdbx_seq_one_letter_code
_entity_poly.pdbx_strand_id
1 'polypeptide(L)'
;MSQSRLWKYAMRASLASIAAIAATATLIDATAWSHGNEARMVEFLNWKKMPNIARVFGANRAHLEGTPSGSVRPQIRMVEGQSCIVGQVIGFDVDDRYAFDIDEPVELSVTYATAYTSPFVIGWDKSGGSGAGVIEITPAPGETFTTAKVTLDRARLAGQATQGADIAIGAPNGIVVCSIEVVRSNKTIVPEAYGRVKLTLRDAKTGGLVPARLGLYDKTGRAPLASDKSLMLQRFADDLRMLAANERTFWPSENRQVFYADGNYETRVPVGTYELVASRGIEYKFHRSQIEVTKDKTTEVTIDLQRYADMPAAGWYSGDAHIHVTRDEVADPQLWGFVSAEDVHVGNLLEMGNVQNVYFHQPKAWGKASRFERDGHFIVSGQESPRTGQFGHTIHFNIQRPVHLKTDEYFLYHKVFQEVASQPGGISGFAHMGWRGAGEQGNRTGQMNRGMALLAPLGLVDFIEVLQGGRLVNEGWYRLLNLGYRVKPAAGTDWPYSDFPGVVRFYVKVDGPFNLDSWFASYDKGRTFVTNGPLLDFTINGKGIGEELRVKRGTRLDVAAAARLNPQLDKLDRLELVVLGDVDATQSADGKESVSLRKELTAEHSMWVAVRAFGARQDPRNTTIAHSAPIYVVVDDEPTWKREAVPEIVAELRGRVQRILTDPIDTPISGNEVWETRLTLQDQWLLQQPLLKPTVDAADAAYQKLLDRHARFAAPAPATVGSTR
;
A
#
# COMPACT_ATOMS: atom_id res chain seq x y z
N MET A 1 5.63 45.26 -26.03
CA MET A 1 4.60 44.23 -25.76
C MET A 1 3.99 44.58 -24.41
N SER A 2 2.66 44.84 -24.38
CA SER A 2 2.02 45.34 -23.14
C SER A 2 1.89 44.30 -22.06
N GLN A 3 2.03 44.69 -20.80
CA GLN A 3 1.90 43.83 -19.62
C GLN A 3 0.64 42.93 -19.66
N SER A 4 -0.43 43.37 -20.36
CA SER A 4 -1.67 42.61 -20.54
C SER A 4 -1.51 41.33 -21.38
N ARG A 5 -0.50 41.24 -22.28
CA ARG A 5 -0.25 40.01 -23.06
C ARG A 5 0.57 39.00 -22.31
N LEU A 6 1.50 39.43 -21.48
CA LEU A 6 2.27 38.54 -20.60
C LEU A 6 1.37 37.91 -19.53
N TRP A 7 0.42 38.67 -19.02
CA TRP A 7 -0.55 38.19 -18.03
C TRP A 7 -1.50 37.12 -18.61
N LYS A 8 -1.95 37.30 -19.86
CA LYS A 8 -2.78 36.30 -20.57
C LYS A 8 -2.00 35.01 -20.90
N TYR A 9 -0.70 35.08 -21.10
CA TYR A 9 0.14 33.90 -21.33
C TYR A 9 0.43 33.15 -20.02
N ALA A 10 0.70 33.85 -18.94
CA ALA A 10 0.89 33.25 -17.62
C ALA A 10 -0.41 32.58 -17.11
N MET A 11 -1.55 33.25 -17.31
CA MET A 11 -2.86 32.71 -16.95
C MET A 11 -3.26 31.49 -17.78
N ARG A 12 -2.98 31.48 -19.10
CA ARG A 12 -3.22 30.32 -19.96
C ARG A 12 -2.31 29.14 -19.61
N ALA A 13 -1.08 29.39 -19.21
CA ALA A 13 -0.18 28.34 -18.75
C ALA A 13 -0.63 27.75 -17.39
N SER A 14 -1.09 28.59 -16.46
CA SER A 14 -1.63 28.15 -15.16
C SER A 14 -2.96 27.41 -15.30
N LEU A 15 -3.84 27.86 -16.18
CA LEU A 15 -5.14 27.23 -16.45
C LEU A 15 -4.98 25.93 -17.25
N ALA A 16 -4.02 25.87 -18.17
CA ALA A 16 -3.66 24.61 -18.83
C ALA A 16 -3.11 23.58 -17.80
N SER A 17 -2.40 24.04 -16.78
CA SER A 17 -1.94 23.17 -15.69
C SER A 17 -3.11 22.69 -14.81
N ILE A 18 -4.10 23.54 -14.52
CA ILE A 18 -5.29 23.16 -13.72
C ILE A 18 -6.26 22.30 -14.56
N ALA A 19 -6.47 22.63 -15.83
CA ALA A 19 -7.26 21.82 -16.76
C ALA A 19 -6.56 20.50 -17.11
N ALA A 20 -5.20 20.50 -17.22
CA ALA A 20 -4.41 19.28 -17.35
C ALA A 20 -4.52 18.40 -16.09
N ILE A 21 -4.67 19.00 -14.91
CA ILE A 21 -4.87 18.26 -13.66
C ILE A 21 -6.28 17.67 -13.59
N ALA A 22 -7.31 18.37 -14.05
CA ALA A 22 -8.65 17.84 -14.18
C ALA A 22 -8.77 16.79 -15.32
N ALA A 23 -8.08 17.00 -16.45
CA ALA A 23 -8.08 16.08 -17.58
C ALA A 23 -7.12 14.90 -17.41
N THR A 24 -6.01 15.05 -16.64
CA THR A 24 -5.08 13.95 -16.37
C THR A 24 -5.52 13.06 -15.22
N ALA A 25 -6.47 13.50 -14.37
CA ALA A 25 -7.07 12.63 -13.36
C ALA A 25 -7.79 11.40 -13.96
N THR A 26 -8.15 11.44 -15.24
CA THR A 26 -8.83 10.34 -15.95
C THR A 26 -7.91 9.47 -16.81
N LEU A 27 -6.66 9.88 -17.04
CA LEU A 27 -5.69 9.14 -17.87
C LEU A 27 -4.41 8.78 -17.14
N ILE A 28 -4.26 9.17 -15.89
CA ILE A 28 -3.13 8.73 -15.09
C ILE A 28 -3.46 7.34 -14.61
N ASP A 29 -2.92 6.38 -15.32
CA ASP A 29 -2.65 5.05 -14.80
C ASP A 29 -2.21 5.21 -13.33
N ALA A 30 -2.92 4.61 -12.38
CA ALA A 30 -2.63 4.70 -10.95
C ALA A 30 -1.17 4.31 -10.60
N THR A 31 -0.41 3.88 -11.59
CA THR A 31 1.00 3.53 -11.53
C THR A 31 1.97 4.70 -11.76
N ALA A 32 1.51 5.90 -12.13
CA ALA A 32 2.37 7.05 -12.47
C ALA A 32 2.53 8.08 -11.34
N TRP A 33 1.99 7.81 -10.17
CA TRP A 33 2.17 8.69 -9.01
C TRP A 33 3.45 8.31 -8.27
N SER A 34 4.56 8.87 -8.72
CA SER A 34 5.70 9.04 -7.84
C SER A 34 5.29 9.99 -6.71
N HIS A 35 5.72 9.69 -5.51
CA HIS A 35 5.43 10.33 -4.22
C HIS A 35 5.71 11.85 -4.15
N GLY A 36 5.45 12.62 -5.18
CA GLY A 36 5.92 13.97 -5.40
C GLY A 36 4.94 15.12 -5.21
N ASN A 37 3.66 14.89 -4.98
CA ASN A 37 2.66 15.96 -4.85
C ASN A 37 1.78 15.74 -3.61
N GLU A 38 2.37 15.81 -2.44
CA GLU A 38 1.65 15.67 -1.17
C GLU A 38 0.97 17.00 -0.82
N ALA A 39 -0.30 17.10 -1.17
CA ALA A 39 -1.16 18.10 -0.62
C ALA A 39 -1.74 17.55 0.69
N ARG A 40 -1.52 18.23 1.83
CA ARG A 40 -2.17 17.86 3.10
C ARG A 40 -3.63 18.25 3.05
N MET A 41 -4.51 17.29 3.26
CA MET A 41 -5.92 17.51 3.46
C MET A 41 -6.24 17.76 4.93
N VAL A 42 -7.15 18.67 5.16
CA VAL A 42 -7.76 18.90 6.46
C VAL A 42 -9.27 18.80 6.28
N GLU A 43 -9.88 17.84 6.96
CA GLU A 43 -11.32 17.72 6.99
C GLU A 43 -11.91 18.80 7.91
N PHE A 44 -12.95 19.48 7.44
CA PHE A 44 -13.65 20.54 8.17
C PHE A 44 -14.97 20.01 8.71
N LEU A 45 -14.94 19.01 9.55
CA LEU A 45 -16.10 18.29 10.10
C LEU A 45 -17.16 19.19 10.73
N ASN A 46 -16.78 20.35 11.23
CA ASN A 46 -17.65 21.26 11.94
C ASN A 46 -17.73 22.65 11.31
N TRP A 47 -17.32 22.78 10.04
CA TRP A 47 -17.31 24.10 9.42
C TRP A 47 -18.70 24.72 9.38
N LYS A 48 -19.66 24.01 8.79
CA LYS A 48 -21.03 24.49 8.62
C LYS A 48 -21.89 23.33 8.12
N LYS A 49 -23.05 23.13 8.74
CA LYS A 49 -24.00 22.19 8.17
C LYS A 49 -24.60 22.78 6.90
N MET A 50 -24.32 22.18 5.78
CA MET A 50 -24.85 22.55 4.47
C MET A 50 -25.85 21.53 4.00
N PRO A 51 -26.94 21.96 3.32
CA PRO A 51 -27.85 21.02 2.68
C PRO A 51 -27.11 20.16 1.66
N ASN A 52 -27.32 18.85 1.73
CA ASN A 52 -26.84 17.87 0.75
C ASN A 52 -25.30 17.75 0.58
N ILE A 53 -24.51 18.39 1.44
CA ILE A 53 -23.06 18.21 1.49
C ILE A 53 -22.73 17.36 2.71
N ALA A 54 -22.14 16.20 2.47
CA ALA A 54 -21.74 15.26 3.51
C ALA A 54 -20.41 15.68 4.15
N ARG A 55 -19.43 16.08 3.33
CA ARG A 55 -18.08 16.44 3.77
C ARG A 55 -17.52 17.61 2.98
N VAL A 56 -16.68 18.39 3.64
CA VAL A 56 -15.89 19.45 3.03
C VAL A 56 -14.45 19.26 3.46
N PHE A 57 -13.54 19.31 2.52
CA PHE A 57 -12.13 19.15 2.77
C PHE A 57 -11.33 20.12 1.90
N GLY A 58 -10.16 20.49 2.37
CA GLY A 58 -9.34 21.43 1.63
C GLY A 58 -7.91 20.96 1.55
N ALA A 59 -7.28 21.24 0.42
CA ALA A 59 -5.89 20.97 0.15
C ALA A 59 -5.15 22.25 -0.19
N ASN A 60 -3.93 22.37 0.35
CA ASN A 60 -2.93 23.27 -0.20
C ASN A 60 -1.89 22.45 -0.93
N ARG A 61 -1.68 22.74 -2.21
CA ARG A 61 -0.50 22.24 -2.91
C ARG A 61 0.72 22.94 -2.34
N ALA A 62 1.61 22.17 -1.78
CA ALA A 62 2.84 22.70 -1.23
C ALA A 62 3.81 23.23 -2.29
N HIS A 63 3.52 23.11 -3.59
CA HIS A 63 4.40 23.56 -4.66
C HIS A 63 3.66 24.02 -5.90
N LEU A 64 3.48 25.32 -5.95
CA LEU A 64 3.63 26.07 -7.21
C LEU A 64 5.01 26.72 -7.15
N GLU A 65 5.83 26.57 -8.20
CA GLU A 65 7.12 27.24 -8.32
C GLU A 65 6.98 28.73 -7.95
N GLY A 66 7.78 29.18 -6.99
CA GLY A 66 7.85 30.58 -6.59
C GLY A 66 7.08 30.97 -5.33
N THR A 67 6.40 30.07 -4.62
CA THR A 67 5.83 30.38 -3.31
C THR A 67 6.84 30.14 -2.18
N PRO A 68 6.95 31.07 -1.18
CA PRO A 68 7.79 30.87 -0.03
C PRO A 68 7.39 29.59 0.72
N SER A 69 8.38 28.87 1.22
CA SER A 69 8.23 27.71 2.09
C SER A 69 7.40 28.07 3.33
N GLY A 70 6.16 27.64 3.35
CA GLY A 70 5.21 27.97 4.43
C GLY A 70 3.80 27.81 3.87
N SER A 71 3.44 26.60 3.42
CA SER A 71 2.10 26.34 2.94
C SER A 71 1.08 26.57 4.02
N VAL A 72 0.28 27.61 3.85
CA VAL A 72 -0.88 27.87 4.72
C VAL A 72 -1.87 26.74 4.52
N ARG A 73 -2.08 25.94 5.56
CA ARG A 73 -3.15 24.92 5.56
C ARG A 73 -4.48 25.62 5.28
N PRO A 74 -5.41 24.98 4.54
CA PRO A 74 -6.78 25.50 4.43
C PRO A 74 -7.31 25.81 5.82
N GLN A 75 -7.94 26.95 5.97
CA GLN A 75 -8.38 27.44 7.28
C GLN A 75 -9.85 27.87 7.22
N ILE A 76 -10.57 27.61 8.31
CA ILE A 76 -11.83 28.30 8.57
C ILE A 76 -11.51 29.70 9.05
N ARG A 77 -12.08 30.70 8.42
CA ARG A 77 -11.98 32.11 8.80
C ARG A 77 -13.35 32.76 8.86
N MET A 78 -13.51 33.66 9.80
CA MET A 78 -14.66 34.58 9.82
C MET A 78 -14.36 35.74 8.87
N VAL A 79 -15.22 35.92 7.88
CA VAL A 79 -15.17 37.04 6.91
C VAL A 79 -16.50 37.75 6.98
N GLU A 80 -16.52 39.01 7.40
CA GLU A 80 -17.71 39.83 7.58
C GLU A 80 -18.89 39.09 8.24
N GLY A 81 -18.58 38.38 9.34
CA GLY A 81 -19.59 37.64 10.11
C GLY A 81 -19.99 36.26 9.55
N GLN A 82 -19.44 35.86 8.41
CA GLN A 82 -19.66 34.52 7.84
C GLN A 82 -18.44 33.60 8.06
N SER A 83 -18.71 32.35 8.39
CA SER A 83 -17.68 31.32 8.45
C SER A 83 -17.37 30.84 7.03
N CYS A 84 -16.11 31.00 6.59
CA CYS A 84 -15.66 30.64 5.24
C CYS A 84 -14.43 29.72 5.33
N ILE A 85 -14.25 28.87 4.30
CA ILE A 85 -13.03 28.10 4.08
C ILE A 85 -12.11 28.85 3.13
N VAL A 86 -10.84 28.95 3.49
CA VAL A 86 -9.79 29.56 2.68
C VAL A 86 -8.81 28.46 2.25
N GLY A 87 -8.61 28.28 0.94
CA GLY A 87 -7.70 27.27 0.40
C GLY A 87 -7.40 27.49 -1.08
N GLN A 88 -6.39 26.78 -1.61
CA GLN A 88 -6.12 26.77 -3.04
C GLN A 88 -7.02 25.78 -3.79
N VAL A 89 -7.32 24.65 -3.15
CA VAL A 89 -8.28 23.65 -3.63
C VAL A 89 -9.20 23.28 -2.48
N ILE A 90 -10.49 23.31 -2.71
CA ILE A 90 -11.53 22.93 -1.75
C ILE A 90 -12.39 21.87 -2.42
N GLY A 91 -12.47 20.68 -1.83
CA GLY A 91 -13.29 19.55 -2.28
C GLY A 91 -14.59 19.46 -1.50
N PHE A 92 -15.65 19.06 -2.18
CA PHE A 92 -16.97 18.83 -1.61
C PHE A 92 -17.45 17.45 -2.01
N ASP A 93 -17.92 16.74 -1.03
CA ASP A 93 -18.56 15.43 -1.18
C ASP A 93 -20.05 15.62 -0.98
N VAL A 94 -20.81 15.42 -2.04
CA VAL A 94 -22.27 15.49 -2.01
C VAL A 94 -22.79 14.25 -1.31
N ASP A 95 -23.76 14.42 -0.43
CA ASP A 95 -24.34 13.28 0.30
C ASP A 95 -24.85 12.21 -0.68
N ASP A 96 -24.28 11.02 -0.67
CA ASP A 96 -24.64 9.90 -1.54
C ASP A 96 -26.13 9.56 -1.51
N ARG A 97 -26.80 9.83 -0.39
CA ARG A 97 -28.26 9.68 -0.26
C ARG A 97 -29.03 10.69 -1.10
N TYR A 98 -28.41 11.83 -1.39
CA TYR A 98 -28.98 12.86 -2.24
C TYR A 98 -28.65 12.63 -3.72
N ALA A 99 -27.39 12.31 -4.03
CA ALA A 99 -26.94 12.06 -5.39
C ALA A 99 -25.69 11.18 -5.40
N PHE A 100 -25.75 10.03 -6.05
CA PHE A 100 -24.63 9.13 -6.25
C PHE A 100 -24.75 8.40 -7.59
N ASP A 101 -23.68 8.38 -8.37
CA ASP A 101 -23.58 7.71 -9.69
C ASP A 101 -24.75 8.06 -10.63
N ILE A 102 -25.11 9.34 -10.67
CA ILE A 102 -26.17 9.88 -11.51
C ILE A 102 -25.65 10.25 -12.90
N ASP A 103 -26.53 10.54 -13.84
CA ASP A 103 -26.21 11.12 -15.17
C ASP A 103 -27.26 12.16 -15.52
N GLU A 104 -27.23 13.29 -14.81
CA GLU A 104 -28.18 14.39 -15.02
C GLU A 104 -27.51 15.75 -14.76
N PRO A 105 -28.08 16.87 -15.24
CA PRO A 105 -27.62 18.20 -14.89
C PRO A 105 -27.93 18.51 -13.42
N VAL A 106 -26.98 19.16 -12.75
CA VAL A 106 -27.12 19.61 -11.36
C VAL A 106 -26.79 21.09 -11.26
N GLU A 107 -27.67 21.86 -10.61
CA GLU A 107 -27.41 23.27 -10.33
C GLU A 107 -26.51 23.42 -9.10
N LEU A 108 -25.43 24.18 -9.25
CA LEU A 108 -24.49 24.50 -8.20
C LEU A 108 -24.46 26.00 -7.94
N SER A 109 -24.65 26.41 -6.69
CA SER A 109 -24.45 27.77 -6.22
C SER A 109 -23.25 27.83 -5.28
N VAL A 110 -22.25 28.67 -5.56
CA VAL A 110 -21.05 28.87 -4.73
C VAL A 110 -21.01 30.33 -4.30
N THR A 111 -21.10 30.58 -2.98
CA THR A 111 -20.93 31.93 -2.41
C THR A 111 -19.47 32.06 -1.92
N TYR A 112 -18.82 33.12 -2.40
CA TYR A 112 -17.43 33.39 -2.10
C TYR A 112 -17.21 34.86 -1.71
N ALA A 113 -16.11 35.11 -0.95
CA ALA A 113 -15.75 36.49 -0.59
C ALA A 113 -14.97 37.14 -1.73
N THR A 114 -15.57 38.09 -2.39
CA THR A 114 -15.11 38.67 -3.67
C THR A 114 -13.75 39.34 -3.56
N ALA A 115 -13.54 40.14 -2.52
CA ALA A 115 -12.28 40.87 -2.33
C ALA A 115 -11.04 39.97 -2.14
N TYR A 116 -11.23 38.71 -1.76
CA TYR A 116 -10.16 37.74 -1.44
C TYR A 116 -10.11 36.59 -2.44
N THR A 117 -10.83 36.67 -3.56
CA THR A 117 -10.94 35.55 -4.50
C THR A 117 -10.47 35.99 -5.89
N SER A 118 -9.46 35.29 -6.41
CA SER A 118 -9.01 35.38 -7.79
C SER A 118 -9.92 34.56 -8.73
N PRO A 119 -9.80 34.67 -10.06
CA PRO A 119 -10.45 33.72 -10.95
C PRO A 119 -10.18 32.28 -10.54
N PHE A 120 -11.23 31.45 -10.53
CA PHE A 120 -11.19 30.09 -10.05
C PHE A 120 -11.89 29.12 -11.00
N VAL A 121 -11.62 27.85 -10.87
CA VAL A 121 -12.27 26.78 -11.62
C VAL A 121 -13.12 25.92 -10.70
N ILE A 122 -14.26 25.45 -11.22
CA ILE A 122 -15.08 24.42 -10.61
C ILE A 122 -14.93 23.18 -11.48
N GLY A 123 -14.45 22.08 -10.88
CA GLY A 123 -14.38 20.77 -11.47
C GLY A 123 -15.42 19.83 -10.84
N TRP A 124 -16.00 18.93 -11.61
CA TRP A 124 -16.93 17.94 -11.07
C TRP A 124 -16.77 16.57 -11.73
N ASP A 125 -17.19 15.55 -11.02
CA ASP A 125 -17.29 14.18 -11.54
C ASP A 125 -18.41 14.11 -12.59
N LYS A 126 -18.03 13.74 -13.84
CA LYS A 126 -18.92 13.74 -15.00
C LYS A 126 -19.09 12.34 -15.57
N SER A 127 -20.31 11.96 -15.91
CA SER A 127 -20.62 10.67 -16.52
C SER A 127 -20.26 10.61 -18.03
N GLY A 128 -20.03 9.39 -18.54
CA GLY A 128 -19.95 9.11 -19.98
C GLY A 128 -18.68 9.52 -20.69
N GLY A 129 -17.54 9.60 -20.00
CA GLY A 129 -16.25 9.89 -20.66
C GLY A 129 -15.07 9.86 -19.70
N SER A 130 -13.85 9.98 -20.24
CA SER A 130 -12.59 10.00 -19.49
C SER A 130 -12.24 11.41 -18.96
N GLY A 131 -13.18 12.30 -18.73
CA GLY A 131 -12.91 13.68 -18.33
C GLY A 131 -13.82 14.20 -17.23
N ALA A 132 -13.23 14.99 -16.31
CA ALA A 132 -14.00 15.80 -15.37
C ALA A 132 -14.69 16.96 -16.14
N GLY A 133 -15.89 17.35 -15.69
CA GLY A 133 -16.47 18.63 -16.09
C GLY A 133 -15.64 19.77 -15.49
N VAL A 134 -15.40 20.83 -16.22
CA VAL A 134 -14.64 22.00 -15.74
C VAL A 134 -15.30 23.29 -16.26
N ILE A 135 -15.47 24.26 -15.37
CA ILE A 135 -15.92 25.62 -15.70
C ILE A 135 -15.05 26.65 -14.98
N GLU A 136 -14.72 27.74 -15.67
CA GLU A 136 -13.99 28.88 -15.12
C GLU A 136 -14.94 29.99 -14.68
N ILE A 137 -14.71 30.52 -13.48
CA ILE A 137 -15.45 31.63 -12.89
C ILE A 137 -14.53 32.83 -12.71
N THR A 138 -14.91 33.96 -13.26
CA THR A 138 -14.27 35.26 -13.00
C THR A 138 -15.11 36.01 -11.97
N PRO A 139 -14.53 36.32 -10.78
CA PRO A 139 -15.26 37.06 -9.75
C PRO A 139 -15.74 38.40 -10.25
N ALA A 140 -17.01 38.74 -9.99
CA ALA A 140 -17.57 40.07 -10.32
C ALA A 140 -17.08 41.06 -9.25
N PRO A 141 -16.62 42.27 -9.64
CA PRO A 141 -16.24 43.30 -8.67
C PRO A 141 -17.47 43.94 -8.02
N GLY A 142 -17.36 44.29 -6.74
CA GLY A 142 -18.26 45.24 -6.12
C GLY A 142 -19.02 44.81 -4.87
N GLU A 143 -19.28 43.53 -4.64
CA GLU A 143 -19.93 43.04 -3.41
C GLU A 143 -18.99 42.30 -2.49
N THR A 144 -19.25 42.34 -1.16
CA THR A 144 -18.45 41.61 -0.18
C THR A 144 -18.49 40.09 -0.44
N PHE A 145 -19.69 39.59 -0.73
CA PHE A 145 -19.93 38.20 -1.11
C PHE A 145 -20.66 38.13 -2.44
N THR A 146 -20.21 37.25 -3.30
CA THR A 146 -20.85 36.98 -4.59
C THR A 146 -21.19 35.50 -4.69
N THR A 147 -22.34 35.19 -5.31
CA THR A 147 -22.75 33.81 -5.57
C THR A 147 -22.65 33.52 -7.07
N ALA A 148 -21.77 32.62 -7.44
CA ALA A 148 -21.73 32.02 -8.77
C ALA A 148 -22.78 30.89 -8.84
N LYS A 149 -23.59 30.88 -9.90
CA LYS A 149 -24.56 29.82 -10.21
C LYS A 149 -24.13 29.15 -11.51
N VAL A 150 -23.98 27.87 -11.52
CA VAL A 150 -23.55 27.08 -12.69
C VAL A 150 -24.32 25.77 -12.77
N THR A 151 -24.54 25.29 -13.99
CA THR A 151 -25.09 23.96 -14.22
C THR A 151 -23.94 22.98 -14.47
N LEU A 152 -23.84 21.97 -13.66
CA LEU A 152 -22.93 20.87 -13.83
C LEU A 152 -23.59 19.83 -14.76
N ASP A 153 -23.24 19.87 -16.04
CA ASP A 153 -23.85 18.97 -17.03
C ASP A 153 -23.37 17.52 -16.81
N ARG A 154 -24.31 16.57 -16.96
CA ARG A 154 -24.01 15.14 -16.79
C ARG A 154 -23.25 14.82 -15.50
N ALA A 155 -23.63 15.47 -14.40
CA ALA A 155 -23.00 15.24 -13.11
C ALA A 155 -23.16 13.76 -12.71
N ARG A 156 -22.07 13.14 -12.28
CA ARG A 156 -22.04 11.77 -11.80
C ARG A 156 -22.09 11.71 -10.28
N LEU A 157 -21.30 12.55 -9.63
CA LEU A 157 -21.20 12.68 -8.17
C LEU A 157 -20.95 11.31 -7.50
N ALA A 158 -19.89 10.64 -7.92
CA ALA A 158 -19.43 9.37 -7.38
C ALA A 158 -17.97 9.45 -6.91
N GLY A 159 -17.52 10.67 -6.47
CA GLY A 159 -16.21 10.96 -5.91
C GLY A 159 -15.07 10.78 -6.94
N GLN A 160 -15.31 10.98 -8.26
CA GLN A 160 -14.30 10.83 -9.32
C GLN A 160 -13.66 12.17 -9.73
N ALA A 161 -14.09 13.29 -9.16
CA ALA A 161 -13.42 14.56 -9.38
C ALA A 161 -12.05 14.62 -8.71
N THR A 162 -11.34 15.73 -8.87
CA THR A 162 -10.00 15.93 -8.31
C THR A 162 -9.96 15.51 -6.83
N GLN A 163 -9.05 14.61 -6.52
CA GLN A 163 -8.77 14.15 -5.16
C GLN A 163 -9.92 13.36 -4.48
N GLY A 164 -10.78 12.74 -5.26
CA GLY A 164 -11.89 11.95 -4.72
C GLY A 164 -13.11 12.78 -4.33
N ALA A 165 -13.14 14.08 -4.65
CA ALA A 165 -14.33 14.90 -4.48
C ALA A 165 -15.38 14.60 -5.55
N ASP A 166 -16.64 14.97 -5.29
CA ASP A 166 -17.66 15.09 -6.30
C ASP A 166 -17.54 16.42 -7.04
N ILE A 167 -17.25 17.48 -6.28
CA ILE A 167 -17.03 18.84 -6.78
C ILE A 167 -15.76 19.39 -6.15
N ALA A 168 -14.87 19.93 -6.94
CA ALA A 168 -13.65 20.59 -6.48
C ALA A 168 -13.61 22.04 -6.98
N ILE A 169 -13.27 22.97 -6.09
CA ILE A 169 -13.10 24.39 -6.43
C ILE A 169 -11.64 24.75 -6.21
N GLY A 170 -10.98 25.29 -7.23
CA GLY A 170 -9.55 25.61 -7.17
C GLY A 170 -9.21 26.97 -7.74
N ALA A 171 -8.30 27.69 -7.07
CA ALA A 171 -7.73 28.96 -7.54
C ALA A 171 -6.22 29.01 -7.27
N PRO A 172 -5.37 29.45 -8.23
CA PRO A 172 -3.91 29.53 -8.05
C PRO A 172 -3.47 30.37 -6.83
N ASN A 173 -4.21 31.47 -6.58
CA ASN A 173 -3.91 32.39 -5.48
C ASN A 173 -4.81 32.17 -4.26
N GLY A 174 -5.56 31.06 -4.25
CA GLY A 174 -6.52 30.76 -3.21
C GLY A 174 -7.92 31.31 -3.46
N ILE A 175 -8.89 30.69 -2.81
CA ILE A 175 -10.30 31.07 -2.82
C ILE A 175 -10.85 31.07 -1.39
N VAL A 176 -11.82 31.93 -1.14
CA VAL A 176 -12.56 32.03 0.12
C VAL A 176 -14.01 31.63 -0.14
N VAL A 177 -14.36 30.38 0.14
CA VAL A 177 -15.72 29.85 -0.05
C VAL A 177 -16.49 29.94 1.26
N CYS A 178 -17.66 30.61 1.21
CA CYS A 178 -18.49 30.86 2.39
C CYS A 178 -19.75 29.99 2.42
N SER A 179 -20.25 29.56 1.27
CA SER A 179 -21.29 28.53 1.20
C SER A 179 -21.34 27.86 -0.17
N ILE A 180 -21.89 26.66 -0.19
CA ILE A 180 -22.16 25.89 -1.41
C ILE A 180 -23.55 25.27 -1.28
N GLU A 181 -24.27 25.24 -2.39
CA GLU A 181 -25.58 24.58 -2.49
C GLU A 181 -25.65 23.79 -3.80
N VAL A 182 -26.13 22.58 -3.70
CA VAL A 182 -26.29 21.64 -4.82
C VAL A 182 -27.78 21.30 -4.96
N VAL A 183 -28.35 21.55 -6.13
CA VAL A 183 -29.76 21.31 -6.41
C VAL A 183 -29.91 20.46 -7.67
N ARG A 184 -30.64 19.37 -7.57
CA ARG A 184 -31.00 18.51 -8.71
C ARG A 184 -32.26 19.09 -9.40
N SER A 185 -32.17 19.38 -10.70
CA SER A 185 -33.18 20.08 -11.46
C SER A 185 -34.53 19.36 -11.62
N ASN A 186 -34.58 18.05 -11.39
CA ASN A 186 -35.77 17.21 -11.62
C ASN A 186 -36.27 16.47 -10.37
N LYS A 187 -35.86 16.84 -9.17
CA LYS A 187 -36.36 16.19 -7.95
C LYS A 187 -37.04 17.16 -7.01
N THR A 188 -38.36 16.99 -6.92
CA THR A 188 -39.01 17.21 -5.66
C THR A 188 -38.36 16.24 -4.66
N ILE A 189 -37.73 16.76 -3.61
CA ILE A 189 -37.24 15.93 -2.52
C ILE A 189 -38.47 15.32 -1.86
N VAL A 190 -38.87 14.14 -2.32
CA VAL A 190 -39.81 13.31 -1.57
C VAL A 190 -39.08 12.95 -0.32
N PRO A 191 -39.57 13.25 0.90
CA PRO A 191 -38.96 12.80 2.13
C PRO A 191 -38.86 11.30 2.07
N GLU A 192 -37.65 10.78 1.88
CA GLU A 192 -37.43 9.34 1.87
C GLU A 192 -37.88 8.79 3.22
N ALA A 193 -38.67 7.75 3.19
CA ALA A 193 -38.98 7.02 4.40
C ALA A 193 -37.73 6.23 4.79
N TYR A 194 -37.34 6.29 6.05
CA TYR A 194 -36.16 5.63 6.58
C TYR A 194 -36.55 4.55 7.58
N GLY A 195 -35.76 3.48 7.60
CA GLY A 195 -35.69 2.51 8.67
C GLY A 195 -34.28 2.45 9.25
N ARG A 196 -34.09 1.51 10.19
CA ARG A 196 -32.77 1.25 10.80
C ARG A 196 -32.31 -0.14 10.41
N VAL A 197 -30.99 -0.29 10.25
CA VAL A 197 -30.31 -1.58 10.14
C VAL A 197 -29.37 -1.70 11.33
N LYS A 198 -29.45 -2.81 12.05
CA LYS A 198 -28.55 -3.15 13.16
C LYS A 198 -27.91 -4.50 12.88
N LEU A 199 -26.59 -4.52 12.76
CA LEU A 199 -25.81 -5.70 12.46
C LEU A 199 -25.00 -6.13 13.67
N THR A 200 -24.93 -7.44 13.87
CA THR A 200 -24.04 -8.10 14.85
C THR A 200 -23.16 -9.07 14.08
N LEU A 201 -21.83 -8.88 14.14
CA LEU A 201 -20.85 -9.67 13.42
C LEU A 201 -20.12 -10.58 14.39
N ARG A 202 -20.17 -11.88 14.16
CA ARG A 202 -19.54 -12.87 15.04
C ARG A 202 -18.71 -13.86 14.25
N ASP A 203 -17.65 -14.33 14.87
CA ASP A 203 -16.96 -15.52 14.39
C ASP A 203 -17.83 -16.75 14.67
N ALA A 204 -18.12 -17.54 13.64
CA ALA A 204 -19.05 -18.69 13.77
C ALA A 204 -18.51 -19.80 14.68
N LYS A 205 -17.18 -19.92 14.87
CA LYS A 205 -16.56 -20.95 15.71
C LYS A 205 -16.57 -20.57 17.18
N THR A 206 -16.27 -19.31 17.49
CA THR A 206 -16.13 -18.82 18.86
C THR A 206 -17.37 -18.15 19.40
N GLY A 207 -18.26 -17.66 18.53
CA GLY A 207 -19.42 -16.83 18.88
C GLY A 207 -19.06 -15.40 19.31
N GLY A 208 -17.77 -15.07 19.38
CA GLY A 208 -17.28 -13.74 19.77
C GLY A 208 -17.51 -12.69 18.69
N LEU A 209 -17.71 -11.43 19.11
CA LEU A 209 -17.79 -10.31 18.19
C LEU A 209 -16.46 -10.12 17.47
N VAL A 210 -16.53 -9.85 16.16
CA VAL A 210 -15.34 -9.62 15.34
C VAL A 210 -15.54 -8.45 14.39
N PRO A 211 -14.50 -7.62 14.15
CA PRO A 211 -14.52 -6.65 13.09
C PRO A 211 -14.61 -7.32 11.72
N ALA A 212 -15.27 -6.65 10.78
CA ALA A 212 -15.41 -7.14 9.42
C ALA A 212 -15.58 -6.01 8.42
N ARG A 213 -15.32 -6.31 7.15
CA ARG A 213 -15.61 -5.48 6.00
C ARG A 213 -17.02 -5.76 5.50
N LEU A 214 -17.79 -4.70 5.27
CA LEU A 214 -19.20 -4.74 4.96
C LEU A 214 -19.54 -4.00 3.67
N GLY A 215 -20.50 -4.52 2.93
CA GLY A 215 -21.20 -3.84 1.86
C GLY A 215 -22.70 -3.89 2.11
N LEU A 216 -23.37 -2.77 1.91
CA LEU A 216 -24.81 -2.65 2.00
C LEU A 216 -25.29 -1.92 0.74
N TYR A 217 -25.98 -2.62 -0.14
CA TYR A 217 -26.32 -2.10 -1.48
C TYR A 217 -27.82 -2.18 -1.75
N ASP A 218 -28.41 -1.09 -2.18
CA ASP A 218 -29.79 -1.09 -2.67
C ASP A 218 -29.91 -1.86 -4.01
N LYS A 219 -31.12 -1.98 -4.53
CA LYS A 219 -31.41 -2.69 -5.79
C LYS A 219 -30.70 -2.07 -7.03
N THR A 220 -30.19 -0.84 -6.91
CA THR A 220 -29.42 -0.18 -7.97
C THR A 220 -27.91 -0.36 -7.80
N GLY A 221 -27.48 -1.01 -6.72
CA GLY A 221 -26.07 -1.17 -6.36
C GLY A 221 -25.47 -0.01 -5.59
N ARG A 222 -26.28 1.00 -5.24
CA ARG A 222 -25.88 2.15 -4.44
C ARG A 222 -25.71 1.76 -2.99
N ALA A 223 -24.61 2.21 -2.38
CA ALA A 223 -24.39 2.09 -0.93
C ALA A 223 -24.80 3.39 -0.23
N PRO A 224 -25.56 3.36 0.87
CA PRO A 224 -25.75 4.54 1.71
C PRO A 224 -24.43 4.88 2.41
N LEU A 225 -24.28 6.16 2.80
CA LEU A 225 -23.13 6.59 3.59
C LEU A 225 -22.99 5.76 4.86
N ALA A 226 -21.76 5.37 5.16
CA ALA A 226 -21.45 4.72 6.41
C ALA A 226 -21.78 5.66 7.59
N SER A 227 -22.36 5.12 8.66
CA SER A 227 -22.65 5.89 9.85
C SER A 227 -21.37 6.13 10.68
N ASP A 228 -21.49 7.00 11.70
CA ASP A 228 -20.45 7.25 12.69
C ASP A 228 -20.05 6.01 13.52
N LYS A 229 -20.80 4.90 13.38
CA LYS A 229 -20.48 3.58 13.98
C LYS A 229 -19.52 2.76 13.12
N SER A 230 -19.20 3.21 11.92
CA SER A 230 -18.15 2.59 11.10
C SER A 230 -16.75 2.92 11.63
N LEU A 231 -15.81 2.03 11.33
CA LEU A 231 -14.40 2.33 11.56
C LEU A 231 -13.96 3.33 10.49
N MET A 232 -13.61 4.54 10.89
CA MET A 232 -13.24 5.64 9.99
C MET A 232 -11.75 5.89 10.07
N LEU A 233 -11.05 5.63 8.97
CA LEU A 233 -9.61 5.84 8.86
C LEU A 233 -9.22 7.24 8.36
N GLN A 234 -10.14 7.97 7.75
CA GLN A 234 -9.85 9.27 7.11
C GLN A 234 -9.13 10.25 8.03
N ARG A 235 -9.47 10.26 9.31
CA ARG A 235 -8.85 11.15 10.30
C ARG A 235 -7.38 10.84 10.59
N PHE A 236 -6.88 9.66 10.17
CA PHE A 236 -5.49 9.25 10.34
C PHE A 236 -4.67 9.43 9.07
N ALA A 237 -5.29 10.03 8.05
CA ALA A 237 -4.68 10.25 6.77
C ALA A 237 -3.91 11.56 6.72
N ASP A 238 -2.66 11.50 6.34
CA ASP A 238 -1.87 12.66 5.93
C ASP A 238 -1.95 12.90 4.41
N ASP A 239 -2.60 12.00 3.66
CA ASP A 239 -2.73 12.04 2.21
C ASP A 239 -4.21 12.11 1.78
N LEU A 240 -4.50 12.96 0.81
CA LEU A 240 -5.81 13.19 0.20
C LEU A 240 -6.48 11.94 -0.37
N ARG A 241 -5.68 11.00 -0.86
CA ARG A 241 -6.19 9.76 -1.45
C ARG A 241 -6.87 8.87 -0.43
N MET A 242 -6.48 8.98 0.84
CA MET A 242 -7.09 8.20 1.90
C MET A 242 -8.55 8.54 2.14
N LEU A 243 -8.94 9.78 1.95
CA LEU A 243 -10.34 10.18 2.08
C LEU A 243 -11.21 9.57 0.99
N ALA A 244 -10.66 9.43 -0.21
CA ALA A 244 -11.33 8.76 -1.32
C ALA A 244 -11.31 7.23 -1.18
N ALA A 245 -10.27 6.66 -0.57
CA ALA A 245 -10.10 5.22 -0.47
C ALA A 245 -11.19 4.52 0.35
N ASN A 246 -11.71 5.17 1.39
CA ASN A 246 -12.79 4.60 2.21
C ASN A 246 -14.15 4.56 1.51
N GLU A 247 -14.31 5.29 0.42
CA GLU A 247 -15.54 5.30 -0.36
C GLU A 247 -15.50 4.34 -1.54
N ARG A 248 -14.30 3.89 -1.91
CA ARG A 248 -14.07 3.07 -3.09
C ARG A 248 -13.17 1.92 -2.79
N THR A 249 -13.79 0.85 -2.41
CA THR A 249 -13.06 -0.38 -2.23
C THR A 249 -13.46 -1.39 -3.27
N PHE A 250 -12.48 -2.20 -3.62
CA PHE A 250 -12.72 -3.39 -4.38
C PHE A 250 -13.23 -4.47 -3.44
N TRP A 251 -14.44 -4.86 -3.59
CA TRP A 251 -14.85 -6.18 -3.15
C TRP A 251 -14.08 -7.17 -4.03
N PRO A 252 -13.59 -8.33 -3.58
CA PRO A 252 -12.50 -9.06 -4.24
C PRO A 252 -12.59 -9.23 -5.75
N SER A 253 -13.76 -9.16 -6.34
CA SER A 253 -13.98 -9.22 -7.78
C SER A 253 -14.92 -8.13 -8.30
N GLU A 254 -15.35 -7.21 -7.43
CA GLU A 254 -16.36 -6.21 -7.73
C GLU A 254 -15.88 -4.84 -7.25
N ASN A 255 -15.96 -3.85 -8.13
CA ASN A 255 -15.67 -2.46 -7.79
C ASN A 255 -16.92 -1.85 -7.14
N ARG A 256 -17.10 -2.10 -5.83
CA ARG A 256 -18.25 -1.64 -5.05
C ARG A 256 -17.77 -1.00 -3.75
N GLN A 257 -18.50 -0.01 -3.29
CA GLN A 257 -18.23 0.69 -2.04
C GLN A 257 -18.38 -0.23 -0.84
N VAL A 258 -17.44 -0.19 0.11
CA VAL A 258 -17.51 -0.93 1.37
C VAL A 258 -17.18 -0.01 2.55
N PHE A 259 -17.47 -0.50 3.74
CA PHE A 259 -17.08 0.12 5.00
C PHE A 259 -16.68 -0.96 6.02
N TYR A 260 -16.14 -0.56 7.15
CA TYR A 260 -15.69 -1.46 8.20
C TYR A 260 -16.48 -1.22 9.50
N ALA A 261 -16.74 -2.29 10.25
CA ALA A 261 -17.37 -2.19 11.55
C ALA A 261 -16.71 -3.10 12.59
N ASP A 262 -16.70 -2.65 13.85
CA ASP A 262 -16.11 -3.38 14.97
C ASP A 262 -17.19 -4.21 15.69
N GLY A 263 -17.57 -5.34 15.11
CA GLY A 263 -18.51 -6.31 15.70
C GLY A 263 -19.96 -5.88 15.69
N ASN A 264 -20.27 -4.64 15.95
CA ASN A 264 -21.63 -4.08 15.94
C ASN A 264 -21.69 -2.85 15.04
N TYR A 265 -22.75 -2.77 14.25
CA TYR A 265 -22.98 -1.63 13.37
C TYR A 265 -24.44 -1.25 13.36
N GLU A 266 -24.73 0.03 13.39
CA GLU A 266 -26.09 0.55 13.27
C GLU A 266 -26.09 1.75 12.32
N THR A 267 -27.04 1.78 11.41
CA THR A 267 -27.23 2.88 10.47
C THR A 267 -28.70 3.11 10.17
N ARG A 268 -29.02 4.31 9.73
CA ARG A 268 -30.34 4.70 9.20
C ARG A 268 -30.24 4.78 7.69
N VAL A 269 -31.07 4.02 6.98
CA VAL A 269 -31.07 3.96 5.52
C VAL A 269 -32.48 4.12 4.96
N PRO A 270 -32.64 4.52 3.70
CA PRO A 270 -33.92 4.53 3.01
C PRO A 270 -34.64 3.17 3.07
N VAL A 271 -35.96 3.18 3.06
CA VAL A 271 -36.74 1.91 3.01
C VAL A 271 -36.51 1.20 1.68
N GLY A 272 -36.40 -0.12 1.72
CA GLY A 272 -36.19 -0.94 0.53
C GLY A 272 -35.47 -2.25 0.81
N THR A 273 -35.24 -2.98 -0.25
CA THR A 273 -34.44 -4.21 -0.23
C THR A 273 -32.98 -3.89 -0.42
N TYR A 274 -32.12 -4.46 0.42
CA TYR A 274 -30.67 -4.29 0.33
C TYR A 274 -29.99 -5.65 0.24
N GLU A 275 -28.95 -5.73 -0.61
CA GLU A 275 -27.97 -6.80 -0.52
C GLU A 275 -26.97 -6.45 0.59
N LEU A 276 -26.84 -7.34 1.55
CA LEU A 276 -25.85 -7.26 2.63
C LEU A 276 -24.74 -8.26 2.37
N VAL A 277 -23.51 -7.76 2.31
CA VAL A 277 -22.30 -8.56 2.11
C VAL A 277 -21.34 -8.33 3.27
N ALA A 278 -20.73 -9.39 3.78
CA ALA A 278 -19.71 -9.29 4.82
C ALA A 278 -18.55 -10.25 4.55
N SER A 279 -17.33 -9.83 4.87
CA SER A 279 -16.13 -10.68 4.82
C SER A 279 -15.12 -10.29 5.90
N ARG A 280 -14.19 -11.22 6.20
CA ARG A 280 -13.11 -11.03 7.15
C ARG A 280 -11.82 -11.65 6.59
N GLY A 281 -11.16 -10.93 5.68
CA GLY A 281 -9.93 -11.40 5.05
C GLY A 281 -10.08 -12.68 4.21
N ILE A 282 -8.94 -13.26 3.83
CA ILE A 282 -8.88 -14.35 2.86
C ILE A 282 -9.24 -15.74 3.45
N GLU A 283 -9.20 -15.86 4.76
CA GLU A 283 -9.50 -17.13 5.45
C GLU A 283 -10.99 -17.36 5.71
N TYR A 284 -11.84 -16.34 5.48
CA TYR A 284 -13.28 -16.44 5.73
C TYR A 284 -14.06 -16.52 4.43
N LYS A 285 -15.20 -17.21 4.51
CA LYS A 285 -16.22 -17.21 3.46
C LYS A 285 -16.98 -15.90 3.49
N PHE A 286 -17.38 -15.41 2.32
CA PHE A 286 -18.26 -14.24 2.24
C PHE A 286 -19.67 -14.61 2.65
N HIS A 287 -20.25 -13.80 3.52
CA HIS A 287 -21.68 -13.82 3.79
C HIS A 287 -22.37 -12.91 2.75
N ARG A 288 -23.43 -13.42 2.13
CA ARG A 288 -24.34 -12.64 1.26
C ARG A 288 -25.77 -12.94 1.64
N SER A 289 -26.57 -11.92 1.86
CA SER A 289 -28.01 -12.04 2.14
C SER A 289 -28.76 -10.82 1.65
N GLN A 290 -30.08 -10.95 1.49
CA GLN A 290 -30.96 -9.82 1.25
C GLN A 290 -31.68 -9.47 2.55
N ILE A 291 -31.85 -8.18 2.81
CA ILE A 291 -32.58 -7.65 3.95
C ILE A 291 -33.63 -6.64 3.48
N GLU A 292 -34.76 -6.60 4.17
CA GLU A 292 -35.83 -5.62 3.95
C GLU A 292 -35.79 -4.57 5.04
N VAL A 293 -35.71 -3.29 4.65
CA VAL A 293 -35.78 -2.14 5.55
C VAL A 293 -37.14 -1.49 5.44
N THR A 294 -37.88 -1.47 6.55
CA THR A 294 -39.23 -0.94 6.63
C THR A 294 -39.25 0.39 7.38
N LYS A 295 -40.14 1.29 7.00
CA LYS A 295 -40.28 2.61 7.62
C LYS A 295 -40.42 2.52 9.14
N ASP A 296 -39.61 3.33 9.83
CA ASP A 296 -39.58 3.52 11.28
C ASP A 296 -39.38 2.20 12.10
N LYS A 297 -38.92 1.11 11.41
CA LYS A 297 -38.56 -0.14 12.06
C LYS A 297 -37.05 -0.39 12.04
N THR A 298 -36.60 -1.23 12.97
CA THR A 298 -35.23 -1.74 13.01
C THR A 298 -35.20 -3.14 12.42
N THR A 299 -34.39 -3.34 11.38
CA THR A 299 -34.02 -4.65 10.85
C THR A 299 -32.76 -5.12 11.57
N GLU A 300 -32.87 -6.12 12.43
CA GLU A 300 -31.74 -6.70 13.15
C GLU A 300 -31.22 -7.94 12.39
N VAL A 301 -29.91 -7.99 12.16
CA VAL A 301 -29.26 -9.10 11.46
C VAL A 301 -28.02 -9.52 12.22
N THR A 302 -27.92 -10.82 12.52
CA THR A 302 -26.69 -11.43 13.04
C THR A 302 -26.01 -12.19 11.91
N ILE A 303 -24.71 -11.94 11.72
CA ILE A 303 -23.87 -12.57 10.71
C ILE A 303 -22.82 -13.40 11.43
N ASP A 304 -22.92 -14.72 11.29
CA ASP A 304 -21.92 -15.67 11.78
C ASP A 304 -20.92 -15.96 10.65
N LEU A 305 -19.75 -15.31 10.69
CA LEU A 305 -18.70 -15.42 9.69
C LEU A 305 -17.97 -16.76 9.82
N GLN A 306 -17.99 -17.56 8.77
CA GLN A 306 -17.40 -18.90 8.74
C GLN A 306 -16.02 -18.89 8.11
N ARG A 307 -15.04 -19.54 8.77
CA ARG A 307 -13.73 -19.75 8.18
C ARG A 307 -13.78 -20.74 7.02
N TYR A 308 -13.11 -20.41 5.93
CA TYR A 308 -12.72 -21.33 4.88
C TYR A 308 -11.50 -22.15 5.30
N ALA A 309 -10.54 -21.49 5.96
CA ALA A 309 -9.33 -22.08 6.47
C ALA A 309 -9.01 -21.51 7.87
N ASP A 310 -8.38 -22.32 8.71
CA ASP A 310 -7.93 -21.91 10.05
C ASP A 310 -6.42 -22.02 10.11
N MET A 311 -5.71 -21.00 9.61
CA MET A 311 -4.25 -20.96 9.58
C MET A 311 -3.64 -20.83 10.99
N PRO A 312 -4.26 -20.09 11.93
CA PRO A 312 -3.81 -20.10 13.33
C PRO A 312 -3.80 -21.47 13.99
N ALA A 313 -4.80 -22.32 13.71
CA ALA A 313 -4.81 -23.71 14.22
C ALA A 313 -3.62 -24.53 13.70
N ALA A 314 -3.08 -24.18 12.54
CA ALA A 314 -1.86 -24.74 12.00
C ALA A 314 -0.59 -23.99 12.43
N GLY A 315 -0.70 -23.01 13.33
CA GLY A 315 0.41 -22.19 13.82
C GLY A 315 0.92 -21.13 12.83
N TRP A 316 0.12 -20.76 11.82
CA TRP A 316 0.45 -19.72 10.85
C TRP A 316 -0.32 -18.44 11.17
N TYR A 317 0.39 -17.33 11.34
CA TYR A 317 -0.19 -16.03 11.67
C TYR A 317 0.21 -14.99 10.64
N SER A 318 -0.79 -14.31 10.08
CA SER A 318 -0.60 -13.36 8.98
C SER A 318 -0.03 -12.03 9.45
N GLY A 319 0.71 -11.36 8.56
CA GLY A 319 1.18 -9.99 8.73
C GLY A 319 1.02 -9.18 7.45
N ASP A 320 0.86 -7.87 7.59
CA ASP A 320 1.00 -6.89 6.54
C ASP A 320 2.25 -6.05 6.83
N ALA A 321 3.18 -6.05 5.86
CA ALA A 321 4.46 -5.38 6.03
C ALA A 321 4.37 -3.86 5.89
N HIS A 322 3.28 -3.31 5.28
CA HIS A 322 3.34 -1.99 4.69
C HIS A 322 2.01 -1.26 4.79
N ILE A 323 1.78 -0.59 5.92
CA ILE A 323 0.57 0.18 6.17
C ILE A 323 0.96 1.59 6.63
N HIS A 324 0.50 2.63 5.93
CA HIS A 324 0.74 4.02 6.28
C HIS A 324 -0.49 4.65 6.92
N VAL A 325 -0.40 4.93 8.21
CA VAL A 325 -1.42 5.68 8.97
C VAL A 325 -0.74 6.53 10.04
N THR A 326 -1.28 7.71 10.30
CA THR A 326 -0.88 8.50 11.47
C THR A 326 -1.47 7.86 12.70
N ARG A 327 -0.65 7.60 13.70
CA ARG A 327 -1.02 6.89 14.91
C ARG A 327 -0.88 7.76 16.14
N ASP A 328 -2.00 8.09 16.75
CA ASP A 328 -2.06 8.74 18.05
C ASP A 328 -2.55 7.76 19.16
N GLU A 329 -2.56 8.20 20.40
CA GLU A 329 -2.96 7.35 21.54
C GLU A 329 -4.42 6.90 21.51
N VAL A 330 -5.30 7.69 20.88
CA VAL A 330 -6.74 7.37 20.77
C VAL A 330 -7.08 6.57 19.51
N ALA A 331 -6.16 6.47 18.56
CA ALA A 331 -6.36 5.80 17.28
C ALA A 331 -6.31 4.27 17.37
N ASP A 332 -5.54 3.74 18.32
CA ASP A 332 -5.22 2.31 18.38
C ASP A 332 -6.43 1.36 18.26
N PRO A 333 -7.54 1.55 18.98
CA PRO A 333 -8.67 0.63 18.84
C PRO A 333 -9.29 0.62 17.44
N GLN A 334 -9.28 1.76 16.75
CA GLN A 334 -9.83 1.86 15.39
C GLN A 334 -8.88 1.29 14.35
N LEU A 335 -7.59 1.61 14.43
CA LEU A 335 -6.57 1.07 13.54
C LEU A 335 -6.46 -0.45 13.71
N TRP A 336 -6.51 -0.93 14.94
CA TRP A 336 -6.59 -2.36 15.24
C TRP A 336 -7.87 -2.99 14.63
N GLY A 337 -9.03 -2.35 14.82
CA GLY A 337 -10.31 -2.83 14.28
C GLY A 337 -10.26 -2.97 12.76
N PHE A 338 -9.61 -2.04 12.08
CA PHE A 338 -9.43 -2.06 10.63
C PHE A 338 -8.52 -3.20 10.16
N VAL A 339 -7.35 -3.36 10.79
CA VAL A 339 -6.41 -4.45 10.47
C VAL A 339 -7.02 -5.81 10.79
N SER A 340 -7.67 -5.94 11.95
CA SER A 340 -8.29 -7.19 12.37
C SER A 340 -9.57 -7.54 11.59
N ALA A 341 -10.24 -6.56 10.98
CA ALA A 341 -11.37 -6.81 10.08
C ALA A 341 -10.97 -7.57 8.82
N GLU A 342 -9.70 -7.52 8.44
CA GLU A 342 -9.11 -8.32 7.38
C GLU A 342 -8.41 -9.60 7.90
N ASP A 343 -8.60 -9.94 9.18
CA ASP A 343 -7.95 -11.07 9.85
C ASP A 343 -6.41 -11.05 9.71
N VAL A 344 -5.82 -9.86 9.80
CA VAL A 344 -4.38 -9.67 9.84
C VAL A 344 -3.91 -9.68 11.28
N HIS A 345 -3.08 -10.65 11.64
CA HIS A 345 -2.61 -10.82 13.02
C HIS A 345 -1.57 -9.78 13.43
N VAL A 346 -0.74 -9.29 12.47
CA VAL A 346 0.29 -8.30 12.73
C VAL A 346 0.25 -7.20 11.66
N GLY A 347 -0.23 -6.01 12.01
CA GLY A 347 -0.17 -4.81 11.18
C GLY A 347 1.05 -3.97 11.52
N ASN A 348 1.98 -3.80 10.56
CA ASN A 348 3.11 -2.89 10.72
C ASN A 348 2.70 -1.51 10.21
N LEU A 349 2.53 -0.55 11.12
CA LEU A 349 2.14 0.82 10.82
C LEU A 349 3.41 1.66 10.63
N LEU A 350 3.64 2.11 9.40
CA LEU A 350 4.91 2.69 9.01
C LEU A 350 4.85 4.21 9.00
N GLU A 351 5.74 4.81 9.76
CA GLU A 351 6.16 6.18 9.54
C GLU A 351 6.92 6.27 8.23
N MET A 352 6.67 7.30 7.44
CA MET A 352 7.27 7.51 6.13
C MET A 352 7.93 8.89 6.06
N GLY A 353 8.91 9.05 5.20
CA GLY A 353 9.51 10.37 4.94
C GLY A 353 10.98 10.46 5.32
N ASN A 354 11.42 11.68 5.55
CA ASN A 354 12.79 11.99 5.96
C ASN A 354 12.81 12.91 7.19
N VAL A 355 13.99 13.30 7.64
CA VAL A 355 14.17 14.15 8.84
C VAL A 355 13.35 15.43 8.84
N GLN A 356 13.07 15.97 7.68
CA GLN A 356 12.43 17.28 7.52
C GLN A 356 10.93 17.16 7.28
N ASN A 357 10.52 16.09 6.63
CA ASN A 357 9.12 15.83 6.30
C ASN A 357 8.78 14.39 6.66
N VAL A 358 8.29 14.21 7.86
CA VAL A 358 7.77 12.93 8.34
C VAL A 358 6.26 12.89 8.09
N TYR A 359 5.82 11.81 7.47
CA TYR A 359 4.41 11.52 7.19
C TYR A 359 3.98 10.29 7.96
N PHE A 360 2.69 10.18 8.23
CA PHE A 360 2.15 9.04 8.97
C PHE A 360 2.85 8.83 10.31
N HIS A 361 2.97 9.90 11.04
CA HIS A 361 3.66 9.95 12.33
C HIS A 361 3.23 8.82 13.27
N GLN A 362 4.21 8.28 13.99
CA GLN A 362 4.01 7.30 15.04
C GLN A 362 4.34 7.92 16.44
N PRO A 363 3.65 9.01 16.84
CA PRO A 363 4.04 9.78 18.02
C PRO A 363 3.84 9.04 19.34
N LYS A 364 2.99 8.00 19.35
CA LYS A 364 2.65 7.26 20.55
C LYS A 364 3.88 6.60 21.16
N ALA A 365 4.58 5.78 20.41
CA ALA A 365 5.75 5.03 20.88
C ALA A 365 6.39 4.20 19.76
N TRP A 366 7.55 3.63 20.09
CA TRP A 366 8.30 2.69 19.26
C TRP A 366 8.60 1.41 20.06
N GLY A 367 9.00 0.35 19.36
CA GLY A 367 9.35 -0.93 19.96
C GLY A 367 8.19 -1.56 20.73
N LYS A 368 8.49 -2.16 21.86
CA LYS A 368 7.47 -2.85 22.67
C LYS A 368 6.37 -1.92 23.18
N ALA A 369 6.69 -0.67 23.47
CA ALA A 369 5.71 0.32 23.92
C ALA A 369 4.72 0.73 22.84
N SER A 370 5.04 0.53 21.56
CA SER A 370 4.12 0.81 20.45
C SER A 370 3.09 -0.30 20.21
N ARG A 371 3.23 -1.45 20.82
CA ARG A 371 2.36 -2.61 20.57
C ARG A 371 0.99 -2.38 21.19
N PHE A 372 -0.03 -2.48 20.37
CA PHE A 372 -1.41 -2.59 20.83
C PHE A 372 -1.93 -3.98 20.44
N GLU A 373 -2.51 -4.70 21.38
CA GLU A 373 -3.00 -6.06 21.19
C GLU A 373 -4.44 -6.18 21.71
N ARG A 374 -5.27 -6.84 20.93
CA ARG A 374 -6.60 -7.29 21.32
C ARG A 374 -6.95 -8.54 20.51
N ASP A 375 -7.49 -9.55 21.17
CA ASP A 375 -7.99 -10.79 20.55
C ASP A 375 -6.97 -11.46 19.60
N GLY A 376 -5.70 -11.49 19.98
CA GLY A 376 -4.62 -12.11 19.20
C GLY A 376 -4.24 -11.38 17.91
N HIS A 377 -4.64 -10.12 17.76
CA HIS A 377 -4.23 -9.26 16.66
C HIS A 377 -3.44 -8.07 17.20
N PHE A 378 -2.37 -7.74 16.52
CA PHE A 378 -1.42 -6.70 16.93
C PHE A 378 -1.30 -5.62 15.88
N ILE A 379 -1.12 -4.38 16.33
CA ILE A 379 -0.55 -3.30 15.53
C ILE A 379 0.72 -2.81 16.21
N VAL A 380 1.73 -2.46 15.41
CA VAL A 380 3.05 -2.06 15.88
C VAL A 380 3.64 -1.00 14.96
N SER A 381 4.42 -0.06 15.52
CA SER A 381 5.10 0.97 14.74
C SER A 381 6.33 0.42 14.02
N GLY A 382 6.48 0.81 12.77
CA GLY A 382 7.63 0.58 11.90
C GLY A 382 7.97 1.83 11.09
N GLN A 383 8.90 1.73 10.17
CA GLN A 383 9.39 2.87 9.40
C GLN A 383 9.61 2.49 7.93
N GLU A 384 9.18 3.36 6.99
CA GLU A 384 9.61 3.35 5.60
C GLU A 384 10.47 4.57 5.33
N SER A 385 11.76 4.44 5.57
CA SER A 385 12.79 5.50 5.35
C SER A 385 14.18 4.89 5.53
N PRO A 386 15.17 5.24 4.68
CA PRO A 386 15.14 6.21 3.57
C PRO A 386 14.43 5.66 2.32
N ARG A 387 14.08 6.58 1.41
CA ARG A 387 13.29 6.26 0.23
C ARG A 387 13.69 7.13 -0.96
N THR A 388 14.68 6.69 -1.72
CA THR A 388 15.10 7.34 -2.98
C THR A 388 14.83 6.44 -4.16
N GLY A 389 14.53 7.02 -5.31
CA GLY A 389 14.24 6.25 -6.53
C GLY A 389 15.39 5.32 -6.95
N GLN A 390 16.66 5.72 -6.75
CA GLN A 390 17.81 4.93 -7.18
C GLN A 390 18.25 3.88 -6.18
N PHE A 391 18.18 4.21 -4.89
CA PHE A 391 18.59 3.29 -3.83
C PHE A 391 17.46 2.37 -3.36
N GLY A 392 16.21 2.71 -3.71
CA GLY A 392 15.01 1.99 -3.31
C GLY A 392 14.39 2.52 -2.02
N HIS A 393 13.12 2.18 -1.80
CA HIS A 393 12.45 2.42 -0.53
C HIS A 393 12.80 1.31 0.44
N THR A 394 12.92 1.63 1.72
CA THR A 394 13.33 0.67 2.74
C THR A 394 12.29 0.58 3.85
N ILE A 395 12.09 -0.62 4.37
CA ILE A 395 11.19 -0.89 5.49
C ILE A 395 11.97 -1.46 6.66
N HIS A 396 11.64 -0.99 7.85
CA HIS A 396 12.27 -1.43 9.10
C HIS A 396 11.20 -1.82 10.12
N PHE A 397 11.28 -3.07 10.60
CA PHE A 397 10.35 -3.68 11.54
C PHE A 397 10.96 -3.84 12.91
N ASN A 398 10.09 -3.93 13.94
CA ASN A 398 10.47 -4.27 15.32
C ASN A 398 11.60 -3.39 15.86
N ILE A 399 11.69 -2.16 15.36
CA ILE A 399 12.69 -1.17 15.76
C ILE A 399 12.29 -0.52 17.08
N GLN A 400 13.30 -0.24 17.92
CA GLN A 400 13.07 0.36 19.25
C GLN A 400 13.00 1.87 19.19
N ARG A 401 13.48 2.48 18.12
CA ARG A 401 13.43 3.91 17.80
C ARG A 401 13.53 4.12 16.29
N PRO A 402 12.95 5.19 15.75
CA PRO A 402 13.11 5.53 14.35
C PRO A 402 14.56 5.93 14.04
N VAL A 403 14.97 5.72 12.80
CA VAL A 403 16.30 6.10 12.32
C VAL A 403 16.15 7.02 11.12
N HIS A 404 16.43 8.30 11.33
CA HIS A 404 16.35 9.31 10.27
C HIS A 404 17.74 9.76 9.85
N LEU A 405 18.00 9.75 8.57
CA LEU A 405 19.21 10.33 7.98
C LEU A 405 19.09 11.85 7.97
N LYS A 406 20.18 12.55 8.31
CA LYS A 406 20.28 13.98 8.09
C LYS A 406 20.26 14.31 6.60
N THR A 407 19.96 15.55 6.26
CA THR A 407 19.91 16.00 4.85
C THR A 407 21.22 15.77 4.12
N ASP A 408 22.36 15.99 4.79
CA ASP A 408 23.70 15.75 4.27
C ASP A 408 24.14 14.27 4.29
N GLU A 409 23.24 13.37 4.68
CA GLU A 409 23.45 11.92 4.75
C GLU A 409 22.40 11.12 3.95
N TYR A 410 21.56 11.78 3.19
CA TYR A 410 20.34 11.23 2.59
C TYR A 410 20.54 9.96 1.74
N PHE A 411 21.71 9.81 1.12
CA PHE A 411 22.06 8.63 0.35
C PHE A 411 22.86 7.57 1.14
N LEU A 412 23.18 7.81 2.40
CA LEU A 412 24.01 6.94 3.21
C LEU A 412 23.19 5.82 3.87
N TYR A 413 22.43 5.06 3.09
CA TYR A 413 21.53 4.00 3.51
C TYR A 413 22.15 2.98 4.48
N HIS A 414 23.43 2.66 4.30
CA HIS A 414 24.16 1.74 5.19
C HIS A 414 24.10 2.18 6.65
N LYS A 415 24.04 3.48 6.95
CA LYS A 415 23.93 3.99 8.32
C LYS A 415 22.60 3.58 8.97
N VAL A 416 21.48 3.67 8.23
CA VAL A 416 20.17 3.25 8.74
C VAL A 416 20.15 1.75 8.98
N PHE A 417 20.58 0.96 8.02
CA PHE A 417 20.59 -0.49 8.14
C PHE A 417 21.50 -0.98 9.31
N GLN A 418 22.67 -0.37 9.47
CA GLN A 418 23.57 -0.67 10.60
C GLN A 418 22.97 -0.25 11.94
N GLU A 419 22.32 0.90 12.00
CA GLU A 419 21.66 1.37 13.21
C GLU A 419 20.46 0.48 13.58
N VAL A 420 19.65 0.08 12.61
CA VAL A 420 18.55 -0.88 12.84
C VAL A 420 19.10 -2.23 13.28
N ALA A 421 20.15 -2.75 12.64
CA ALA A 421 20.80 -4.00 13.03
C ALA A 421 21.40 -3.96 14.45
N SER A 422 21.73 -2.78 14.96
CA SER A 422 22.18 -2.59 16.35
C SER A 422 21.04 -2.62 17.37
N GLN A 423 19.79 -2.44 16.93
CA GLN A 423 18.62 -2.47 17.79
C GLN A 423 18.17 -3.90 18.05
N PRO A 424 17.83 -4.29 19.29
CA PRO A 424 17.40 -5.65 19.60
C PRO A 424 16.20 -6.12 18.76
N GLY A 425 16.42 -7.08 17.87
CA GLY A 425 15.40 -7.67 16.99
C GLY A 425 14.99 -6.79 15.82
N GLY A 426 15.74 -5.72 15.53
CA GLY A 426 15.51 -4.87 14.35
C GLY A 426 15.70 -5.67 13.06
N ILE A 427 14.79 -5.50 12.11
CA ILE A 427 14.75 -6.22 10.84
C ILE A 427 14.63 -5.17 9.71
N SER A 428 15.53 -5.25 8.72
CA SER A 428 15.63 -4.28 7.62
C SER A 428 15.45 -4.90 6.26
N GLY A 429 14.71 -4.25 5.38
CA GLY A 429 14.52 -4.72 4.02
C GLY A 429 14.13 -3.63 3.02
N PHE A 430 13.81 -4.07 1.81
CA PHE A 430 13.39 -3.19 0.72
C PHE A 430 11.92 -3.38 0.38
N ALA A 431 11.23 -2.24 0.19
CA ALA A 431 9.82 -2.18 -0.21
C ALA A 431 9.64 -2.41 -1.70
N HIS A 432 8.43 -2.82 -2.10
CA HIS A 432 7.84 -2.87 -3.45
C HIS A 432 8.84 -3.03 -4.61
N MET A 433 9.60 -4.08 -4.59
CA MET A 433 10.54 -4.41 -5.67
C MET A 433 9.88 -4.41 -7.05
N GLY A 434 10.51 -3.71 -8.01
CA GLY A 434 10.04 -3.68 -9.40
C GLY A 434 8.85 -2.77 -9.69
N TRP A 435 8.49 -1.88 -8.79
CA TRP A 435 7.48 -0.86 -9.04
C TRP A 435 7.96 0.14 -10.13
N ARG A 436 7.09 0.44 -11.10
CA ARG A 436 7.40 1.31 -12.26
C ARG A 436 7.60 2.80 -11.91
N GLY A 437 7.93 3.18 -10.74
CA GLY A 437 8.13 4.58 -10.36
C GLY A 437 9.46 4.84 -9.70
N ALA A 438 10.23 3.82 -9.42
CA ALA A 438 11.48 3.94 -8.68
C ALA A 438 12.69 4.31 -9.57
N GLY A 439 12.57 5.35 -10.36
CA GLY A 439 13.67 6.18 -10.88
C GLY A 439 14.72 5.58 -11.79
N GLU A 440 14.95 4.28 -11.84
CA GLU A 440 15.89 3.65 -12.76
C GLU A 440 15.18 2.98 -13.93
N GLN A 441 15.59 3.27 -15.15
CA GLN A 441 15.09 2.56 -16.36
C GLN A 441 15.28 1.03 -16.25
N GLY A 442 16.23 0.56 -15.43
CA GLY A 442 16.48 -0.84 -15.14
C GLY A 442 15.46 -1.51 -14.22
N ASN A 443 14.67 -0.76 -13.47
CA ASN A 443 13.71 -1.32 -12.50
C ASN A 443 12.40 -1.79 -13.16
N ARG A 444 12.24 -1.62 -14.46
CA ARG A 444 11.05 -2.07 -15.21
C ARG A 444 10.89 -3.59 -15.25
N THR A 445 11.93 -4.33 -14.92
CA THR A 445 12.01 -5.80 -15.03
C THR A 445 12.26 -6.49 -13.69
N GLY A 446 12.05 -5.82 -12.54
CA GLY A 446 12.37 -6.43 -11.24
C GLY A 446 13.87 -6.48 -10.92
N GLN A 447 14.67 -5.69 -11.61
CA GLN A 447 16.11 -5.61 -11.35
C GLN A 447 16.38 -4.95 -9.99
N MET A 448 17.45 -5.39 -9.33
CA MET A 448 17.88 -4.83 -8.06
C MET A 448 18.22 -3.34 -8.18
N ASN A 449 17.71 -2.54 -7.23
CA ASN A 449 18.12 -1.15 -7.07
C ASN A 449 19.58 -1.04 -6.55
N ARG A 450 20.15 0.20 -6.57
CA ARG A 450 21.52 0.42 -6.11
C ARG A 450 21.71 0.08 -4.64
N GLY A 451 20.74 0.40 -3.80
CA GLY A 451 20.79 0.14 -2.36
C GLY A 451 20.88 -1.34 -2.05
N MET A 452 20.08 -2.16 -2.71
CA MET A 452 20.10 -3.61 -2.51
C MET A 452 21.43 -4.23 -2.99
N ALA A 453 21.91 -3.85 -4.19
CA ALA A 453 23.19 -4.34 -4.70
C ALA A 453 24.35 -3.96 -3.77
N LEU A 454 24.28 -2.78 -3.14
CA LEU A 454 25.28 -2.30 -2.18
C LEU A 454 25.23 -3.02 -0.83
N LEU A 455 24.03 -3.23 -0.29
CA LEU A 455 23.84 -3.64 1.11
C LEU A 455 23.71 -5.16 1.31
N ALA A 456 23.19 -5.89 0.31
CA ALA A 456 23.03 -7.34 0.42
C ALA A 456 24.35 -8.10 0.67
N PRO A 457 25.48 -7.80 -0.03
CA PRO A 457 26.74 -8.49 0.22
C PRO A 457 27.34 -8.18 1.60
N LEU A 458 26.89 -7.10 2.24
CA LEU A 458 27.31 -6.71 3.58
C LEU A 458 26.49 -7.40 4.69
N GLY A 459 25.50 -8.25 4.31
CA GLY A 459 24.63 -8.94 5.26
C GLY A 459 23.64 -8.02 5.97
N LEU A 460 23.32 -6.87 5.37
CA LEU A 460 22.45 -5.86 5.97
C LEU A 460 20.97 -5.99 5.53
N VAL A 461 20.69 -6.78 4.50
CA VAL A 461 19.34 -6.94 3.95
C VAL A 461 18.71 -8.23 4.47
N ASP A 462 17.73 -8.11 5.34
CA ASP A 462 17.02 -9.24 5.93
C ASP A 462 15.89 -9.75 5.04
N PHE A 463 15.17 -8.86 4.36
CA PHE A 463 14.01 -9.23 3.55
C PHE A 463 13.83 -8.32 2.32
N ILE A 464 12.96 -8.79 1.44
CA ILE A 464 12.46 -8.04 0.28
C ILE A 464 10.96 -8.21 0.22
N GLU A 465 10.25 -7.11 0.04
CA GLU A 465 8.82 -7.14 -0.28
C GLU A 465 8.66 -7.55 -1.74
N VAL A 466 8.39 -8.84 -1.96
CA VAL A 466 8.30 -9.45 -3.28
C VAL A 466 6.89 -9.47 -3.86
N LEU A 467 5.87 -9.23 -3.01
CA LEU A 467 4.47 -9.25 -3.41
C LEU A 467 3.76 -7.98 -2.93
N GLN A 468 3.24 -7.20 -3.87
CA GLN A 468 2.43 -6.01 -3.62
C GLN A 468 1.41 -5.84 -4.75
N GLY A 469 0.18 -5.44 -4.43
CA GLY A 469 -0.88 -5.16 -5.40
C GLY A 469 -1.12 -6.29 -6.40
N GLY A 470 -1.07 -7.56 -5.94
CA GLY A 470 -1.22 -8.74 -6.81
C GLY A 470 -0.07 -8.96 -7.80
N ARG A 471 1.05 -8.27 -7.62
CA ARG A 471 2.23 -8.40 -8.47
C ARG A 471 3.37 -9.05 -7.71
N LEU A 472 3.79 -10.23 -8.14
CA LEU A 472 4.99 -10.90 -7.64
C LEU A 472 6.20 -10.45 -8.46
N VAL A 473 7.22 -9.90 -7.78
CA VAL A 473 8.50 -9.49 -8.39
C VAL A 473 9.62 -10.25 -7.68
N ASN A 474 9.97 -11.38 -8.21
CA ASN A 474 10.88 -12.34 -7.60
C ASN A 474 12.29 -12.40 -8.23
N GLU A 475 12.51 -11.76 -9.38
CA GLU A 475 13.78 -11.85 -10.12
C GLU A 475 15.00 -11.39 -9.30
N GLY A 476 14.93 -10.19 -8.70
CA GLY A 476 16.00 -9.68 -7.84
C GLY A 476 16.21 -10.55 -6.59
N TRP A 477 15.13 -11.05 -6.00
CA TRP A 477 15.19 -11.94 -4.86
C TRP A 477 15.84 -13.27 -5.22
N TYR A 478 15.47 -13.90 -6.34
CA TYR A 478 16.07 -15.16 -6.83
C TYR A 478 17.57 -15.01 -7.10
N ARG A 479 18.01 -13.85 -7.62
CA ARG A 479 19.44 -13.56 -7.81
C ARG A 479 20.21 -13.61 -6.48
N LEU A 480 19.67 -13.05 -5.40
CA LEU A 480 20.28 -13.11 -4.09
C LEU A 480 20.29 -14.54 -3.54
N LEU A 481 19.18 -15.27 -3.67
CA LEU A 481 19.12 -16.69 -3.28
C LEU A 481 20.13 -17.54 -4.09
N ASN A 482 20.29 -17.26 -5.39
CA ASN A 482 21.23 -17.93 -6.26
C ASN A 482 22.70 -17.60 -5.96
N LEU A 483 22.96 -16.57 -5.18
CA LEU A 483 24.27 -16.27 -4.59
C LEU A 483 24.47 -16.90 -3.20
N GLY A 484 23.44 -17.57 -2.67
CA GLY A 484 23.48 -18.19 -1.34
C GLY A 484 23.10 -17.25 -0.20
N TYR A 485 22.59 -16.03 -0.48
CA TYR A 485 22.04 -15.14 0.55
C TYR A 485 20.65 -15.64 0.98
N ARG A 486 20.35 -15.57 2.28
CA ARG A 486 19.09 -16.03 2.87
C ARG A 486 18.14 -14.86 3.15
N VAL A 487 17.79 -14.14 2.10
CA VAL A 487 16.87 -13.01 2.19
C VAL A 487 15.43 -13.52 2.21
N LYS A 488 14.65 -13.06 3.19
CA LYS A 488 13.27 -13.50 3.41
C LYS A 488 12.31 -12.76 2.45
N PRO A 489 11.23 -13.38 1.96
CA PRO A 489 10.17 -12.66 1.27
C PRO A 489 9.25 -11.99 2.27
N ALA A 490 8.76 -10.80 1.92
CA ALA A 490 7.67 -10.09 2.58
C ALA A 490 6.59 -9.69 1.58
N ALA A 491 5.43 -9.32 2.09
CA ALA A 491 4.33 -8.78 1.33
C ALA A 491 3.63 -7.68 2.13
N GLY A 492 3.24 -6.62 1.47
CA GLY A 492 2.55 -5.50 2.09
C GLY A 492 1.62 -4.79 1.13
N THR A 493 0.61 -4.15 1.67
CA THR A 493 -0.42 -3.48 0.88
C THR A 493 -0.05 -2.09 0.44
N ASP A 494 0.94 -1.46 1.09
CA ASP A 494 1.28 -0.05 0.87
C ASP A 494 0.02 0.84 0.95
N TRP A 495 -0.87 0.49 1.89
CA TRP A 495 -2.07 1.27 2.16
C TRP A 495 -1.66 2.68 2.60
N PRO A 496 -2.22 3.77 2.05
CA PRO A 496 -3.40 3.86 1.18
C PRO A 496 -3.08 3.89 -0.32
N TYR A 497 -1.85 3.63 -0.72
CA TYR A 497 -1.41 3.87 -2.10
C TYR A 497 -1.79 2.75 -3.05
N SER A 498 -2.00 1.55 -2.55
CA SER A 498 -2.22 0.37 -3.38
C SER A 498 -3.52 -0.36 -3.02
N ASP A 499 -3.54 -1.13 -1.92
CA ASP A 499 -4.65 -2.00 -1.55
C ASP A 499 -5.09 -1.80 -0.08
N PHE A 500 -6.18 -2.46 0.37
CA PHE A 500 -6.56 -2.51 1.78
C PHE A 500 -5.60 -3.35 2.60
N PRO A 501 -5.38 -3.03 3.88
CA PRO A 501 -4.60 -3.86 4.77
C PRO A 501 -4.96 -5.34 4.66
N GLY A 502 -3.95 -6.17 4.45
CA GLY A 502 -4.08 -7.61 4.40
C GLY A 502 -4.65 -8.23 3.13
N VAL A 503 -5.06 -7.47 2.10
CA VAL A 503 -5.38 -8.03 0.78
C VAL A 503 -4.16 -8.75 0.22
N VAL A 504 -2.99 -8.16 0.39
CA VAL A 504 -1.69 -8.79 0.20
C VAL A 504 -1.07 -8.96 1.58
N ARG A 505 -0.57 -10.15 1.90
CA ARG A 505 -0.04 -10.48 3.23
C ARG A 505 1.04 -11.54 3.17
N PHE A 506 1.72 -11.72 4.27
CA PHE A 506 2.58 -12.87 4.47
C PHE A 506 2.19 -13.61 5.74
N TYR A 507 2.45 -14.91 5.78
CA TYR A 507 2.23 -15.74 6.96
C TYR A 507 3.55 -16.13 7.57
N VAL A 508 3.59 -16.21 8.89
CA VAL A 508 4.74 -16.64 9.67
C VAL A 508 4.37 -17.84 10.55
N LYS A 509 5.15 -18.91 10.46
CA LYS A 509 4.97 -20.09 11.27
C LYS A 509 5.53 -19.85 12.68
N VAL A 510 4.69 -19.97 13.69
CA VAL A 510 5.09 -19.88 15.10
C VAL A 510 4.86 -21.23 15.77
N ASP A 511 5.88 -21.74 16.42
CA ASP A 511 5.76 -22.93 17.25
C ASP A 511 5.39 -22.54 18.68
N GLY A 512 4.37 -23.19 19.23
CA GLY A 512 3.84 -22.88 20.56
C GLY A 512 2.91 -21.65 20.59
N PRO A 513 2.76 -20.99 21.76
CA PRO A 513 1.85 -19.85 21.89
C PRO A 513 2.25 -18.66 21.03
N PHE A 514 1.26 -18.10 20.33
CA PHE A 514 1.45 -16.90 19.51
C PHE A 514 1.64 -15.67 20.40
N ASN A 515 2.71 -14.95 20.12
CA ASN A 515 2.95 -13.58 20.58
C ASN A 515 3.88 -12.87 19.58
N LEU A 516 3.95 -11.56 19.66
CA LEU A 516 4.65 -10.75 18.67
C LEU A 516 6.19 -10.99 18.66
N ASP A 517 6.80 -11.27 19.83
CA ASP A 517 8.24 -11.57 19.89
C ASP A 517 8.56 -12.91 19.20
N SER A 518 7.74 -13.95 19.45
CA SER A 518 7.90 -15.26 18.78
C SER A 518 7.63 -15.17 17.28
N TRP A 519 6.68 -14.29 16.88
CA TRP A 519 6.38 -14.07 15.49
C TRP A 519 7.54 -13.41 14.73
N PHE A 520 8.12 -12.31 15.25
CA PHE A 520 9.28 -11.68 14.63
C PHE A 520 10.51 -12.60 14.63
N ALA A 521 10.76 -13.31 15.72
CA ALA A 521 11.86 -14.28 15.79
C ALA A 521 11.70 -15.45 14.80
N SER A 522 10.47 -15.84 14.49
CA SER A 522 10.18 -16.88 13.50
C SER A 522 10.28 -16.34 12.08
N TYR A 523 9.83 -15.11 11.84
CA TYR A 523 10.03 -14.43 10.57
C TYR A 523 11.52 -14.26 10.26
N ASP A 524 12.32 -13.86 11.23
CA ASP A 524 13.78 -13.72 11.07
C ASP A 524 14.47 -15.04 10.67
N LYS A 525 13.92 -16.18 11.08
CA LYS A 525 14.36 -17.52 10.63
C LYS A 525 13.87 -17.88 9.22
N GLY A 526 13.11 -17.02 8.55
CA GLY A 526 12.60 -17.26 7.20
C GLY A 526 11.38 -18.19 7.12
N ARG A 527 10.70 -18.48 8.25
CA ARG A 527 9.54 -19.38 8.29
C ARG A 527 8.27 -18.66 7.80
N THR A 528 8.26 -18.28 6.53
CA THR A 528 7.25 -17.39 5.95
C THR A 528 6.87 -17.76 4.52
N PHE A 529 5.67 -17.38 4.12
CA PHE A 529 5.24 -17.33 2.71
C PHE A 529 4.39 -16.09 2.47
N VAL A 530 4.41 -15.57 1.25
CA VAL A 530 3.62 -14.40 0.81
C VAL A 530 2.42 -14.85 0.00
N THR A 531 1.29 -14.12 0.08
CA THR A 531 0.06 -14.47 -0.63
C THR A 531 -0.92 -13.28 -0.73
N ASN A 532 -1.79 -13.36 -1.73
CA ASN A 532 -3.03 -12.59 -1.80
C ASN A 532 -4.27 -13.51 -2.03
N GLY A 533 -4.15 -14.79 -1.66
CA GLY A 533 -5.26 -15.75 -1.77
C GLY A 533 -4.86 -17.19 -1.47
N PRO A 534 -3.98 -17.84 -2.27
CA PRO A 534 -3.60 -19.23 -2.04
C PRO A 534 -2.86 -19.42 -0.72
N LEU A 535 -3.18 -20.50 0.00
CA LEU A 535 -2.52 -20.92 1.23
C LEU A 535 -1.65 -22.13 0.92
N LEU A 536 -0.40 -22.11 1.39
CA LEU A 536 0.63 -23.08 1.05
C LEU A 536 0.95 -24.01 2.23
N ASP A 537 1.22 -25.27 1.90
CA ASP A 537 1.92 -26.24 2.74
C ASP A 537 3.06 -26.85 1.93
N PHE A 538 4.26 -26.96 2.54
CA PHE A 538 5.45 -27.41 1.82
C PHE A 538 6.47 -28.00 2.76
N THR A 539 6.95 -29.21 2.44
CA THR A 539 7.99 -29.91 3.18
C THR A 539 8.93 -30.67 2.27
N ILE A 540 10.17 -30.85 2.74
CA ILE A 540 11.18 -31.78 2.16
C ILE A 540 11.73 -32.64 3.29
N ASN A 541 11.55 -33.96 3.22
CA ASN A 541 11.95 -34.89 4.27
C ASN A 541 11.50 -34.42 5.68
N GLY A 542 10.29 -33.87 5.79
CA GLY A 542 9.70 -33.37 7.03
C GLY A 542 10.19 -31.98 7.48
N LYS A 543 11.14 -31.36 6.80
CA LYS A 543 11.53 -29.97 7.02
C LYS A 543 10.55 -29.04 6.33
N GLY A 544 10.10 -27.99 7.01
CA GLY A 544 9.13 -27.02 6.54
C GLY A 544 9.75 -25.76 5.92
N ILE A 545 8.87 -24.87 5.48
CA ILE A 545 9.24 -23.57 4.88
C ILE A 545 10.23 -22.81 5.78
N GLY A 546 11.33 -22.31 5.19
CA GLY A 546 12.38 -21.54 5.86
C GLY A 546 13.42 -22.39 6.59
N GLU A 547 13.22 -23.70 6.71
CA GLU A 547 14.15 -24.57 7.42
C GLU A 547 15.31 -25.04 6.55
N GLU A 548 16.34 -25.56 7.20
CA GLU A 548 17.52 -26.14 6.58
C GLU A 548 17.54 -27.67 6.76
N LEU A 549 17.85 -28.37 5.70
CA LEU A 549 18.06 -29.81 5.64
C LEU A 549 19.51 -30.09 5.22
N ARG A 550 20.33 -30.65 6.13
CA ARG A 550 21.69 -31.05 5.83
C ARG A 550 21.75 -32.53 5.47
N VAL A 551 22.32 -32.82 4.31
CA VAL A 551 22.38 -34.16 3.75
C VAL A 551 23.71 -34.45 3.08
N LYS A 552 23.97 -35.73 2.78
CA LYS A 552 25.08 -36.16 1.94
C LYS A 552 24.67 -36.14 0.47
N ARG A 553 25.64 -35.99 -0.42
CA ARG A 553 25.44 -36.12 -1.87
C ARG A 553 24.73 -37.45 -2.20
N GLY A 554 23.85 -37.40 -3.16
CA GLY A 554 23.04 -38.56 -3.59
C GLY A 554 21.85 -38.88 -2.67
N THR A 555 21.62 -38.09 -1.60
CA THR A 555 20.46 -38.31 -0.71
C THR A 555 19.15 -38.06 -1.48
N ARG A 556 18.23 -38.99 -1.33
CA ARG A 556 16.85 -38.86 -1.83
C ARG A 556 16.08 -37.85 -0.99
N LEU A 557 15.37 -36.95 -1.66
CA LEU A 557 14.55 -35.89 -1.09
C LEU A 557 13.07 -36.13 -1.46
N ASP A 558 12.26 -36.44 -0.46
CA ASP A 558 10.81 -36.57 -0.64
C ASP A 558 10.17 -35.19 -0.48
N VAL A 559 9.77 -34.61 -1.62
CA VAL A 559 9.09 -33.33 -1.70
C VAL A 559 7.58 -33.52 -1.60
N ALA A 560 6.93 -32.81 -0.68
CA ALA A 560 5.48 -32.75 -0.56
C ALA A 560 5.03 -31.30 -0.48
N ALA A 561 4.14 -30.90 -1.37
CA ALA A 561 3.58 -29.57 -1.41
C ALA A 561 2.07 -29.60 -1.63
N ALA A 562 1.37 -28.63 -1.08
CA ALA A 562 -0.06 -28.42 -1.32
C ALA A 562 -0.40 -26.93 -1.36
N ALA A 563 -1.42 -26.61 -2.10
CA ALA A 563 -2.04 -25.29 -2.11
C ALA A 563 -3.56 -25.43 -2.04
N ARG A 564 -4.20 -24.45 -1.39
CA ARG A 564 -5.66 -24.32 -1.36
C ARG A 564 -6.05 -22.86 -1.52
N LEU A 565 -7.18 -22.60 -2.15
CA LEU A 565 -7.66 -21.25 -2.42
C LEU A 565 -9.16 -21.19 -2.17
N ASN A 566 -9.60 -20.18 -1.43
CA ASN A 566 -11.02 -19.90 -1.25
C ASN A 566 -11.68 -19.61 -2.61
N PRO A 567 -12.64 -20.46 -3.08
CA PRO A 567 -13.21 -20.33 -4.42
C PRO A 567 -14.05 -19.05 -4.61
N GLN A 568 -14.38 -18.36 -3.51
CA GLN A 568 -15.06 -17.07 -3.57
C GLN A 568 -14.08 -15.91 -3.87
N LEU A 569 -12.78 -16.12 -3.71
CA LEU A 569 -11.74 -15.16 -4.09
C LEU A 569 -11.32 -15.33 -5.56
N ASP A 570 -11.01 -16.59 -5.94
CA ASP A 570 -10.59 -16.95 -7.28
C ASP A 570 -10.61 -18.50 -7.43
N LYS A 571 -10.45 -19.01 -8.65
CA LYS A 571 -10.24 -20.44 -8.91
C LYS A 571 -8.75 -20.76 -8.83
N LEU A 572 -8.40 -21.85 -8.14
CA LEU A 572 -7.02 -22.32 -8.13
C LEU A 572 -6.65 -22.88 -9.51
N ASP A 573 -5.53 -22.43 -10.06
CA ASP A 573 -5.02 -22.86 -11.38
C ASP A 573 -3.95 -23.96 -11.23
N ARG A 574 -2.85 -23.66 -10.56
CA ARG A 574 -1.72 -24.58 -10.48
C ARG A 574 -0.83 -24.35 -9.25
N LEU A 575 -0.04 -25.38 -8.94
CA LEU A 575 1.07 -25.38 -7.99
C LEU A 575 2.36 -25.71 -8.72
N GLU A 576 3.41 -24.91 -8.52
CA GLU A 576 4.73 -25.09 -9.12
C GLU A 576 5.78 -25.35 -8.04
N LEU A 577 6.68 -26.30 -8.32
CA LEU A 577 7.91 -26.51 -7.56
C LEU A 577 9.03 -25.74 -8.25
N VAL A 578 9.76 -24.93 -7.50
CA VAL A 578 10.87 -24.10 -7.97
C VAL A 578 12.17 -24.55 -7.34
N VAL A 579 13.15 -24.88 -8.14
CA VAL A 579 14.51 -25.28 -7.71
C VAL A 579 15.50 -24.28 -8.30
N LEU A 580 16.23 -23.57 -7.44
CA LEU A 580 17.25 -22.58 -7.84
C LEU A 580 16.73 -21.53 -8.85
N GLY A 581 15.41 -21.21 -8.78
CA GLY A 581 14.74 -20.21 -9.63
C GLY A 581 14.05 -20.79 -10.86
N ASP A 582 14.32 -22.02 -11.22
CA ASP A 582 13.71 -22.69 -12.36
C ASP A 582 12.47 -23.51 -11.92
N VAL A 583 11.44 -23.57 -12.76
CA VAL A 583 10.27 -24.43 -12.52
C VAL A 583 10.65 -25.87 -12.82
N ASP A 584 10.69 -26.70 -11.79
CA ASP A 584 11.09 -28.11 -11.87
C ASP A 584 9.87 -29.05 -12.03
N ALA A 585 8.70 -28.66 -11.50
CA ALA A 585 7.45 -29.38 -11.67
C ALA A 585 6.26 -28.45 -11.60
N THR A 586 5.19 -28.77 -12.30
CA THR A 586 3.90 -28.09 -12.28
C THR A 586 2.78 -29.10 -12.11
N GLN A 587 1.85 -28.82 -11.22
CA GLN A 587 0.63 -29.60 -11.01
C GLN A 587 -0.59 -28.71 -11.21
N SER A 588 -1.44 -29.02 -12.18
CA SER A 588 -2.72 -28.34 -12.41
C SER A 588 -3.71 -28.66 -11.28
N ALA A 589 -4.49 -27.67 -10.88
CA ALA A 589 -5.58 -27.84 -9.92
C ALA A 589 -6.88 -28.33 -10.57
N ASP A 590 -7.01 -28.20 -11.89
CA ASP A 590 -8.19 -28.61 -12.66
C ASP A 590 -9.51 -28.03 -12.10
N GLY A 591 -9.46 -26.78 -11.65
CA GLY A 591 -10.60 -26.07 -11.08
C GLY A 591 -11.00 -26.50 -9.65
N LYS A 592 -10.22 -27.35 -8.99
CA LYS A 592 -10.44 -27.74 -7.59
C LYS A 592 -9.98 -26.63 -6.64
N GLU A 593 -10.53 -26.63 -5.43
CA GLU A 593 -10.13 -25.69 -4.34
C GLU A 593 -8.74 -25.99 -3.77
N SER A 594 -8.20 -27.18 -4.03
CA SER A 594 -6.89 -27.61 -3.54
C SER A 594 -6.16 -28.46 -4.57
N VAL A 595 -4.84 -28.40 -4.53
CA VAL A 595 -3.93 -29.19 -5.36
C VAL A 595 -2.75 -29.65 -4.50
N SER A 596 -2.27 -30.86 -4.79
CA SER A 596 -1.08 -31.43 -4.11
C SER A 596 -0.08 -31.90 -5.14
N LEU A 597 1.20 -31.67 -4.86
CA LEU A 597 2.34 -32.12 -5.65
C LEU A 597 3.24 -32.97 -4.77
N ARG A 598 3.63 -34.14 -5.31
CA ARG A 598 4.68 -34.95 -4.70
C ARG A 598 5.75 -35.23 -5.75
N LYS A 599 7.00 -35.10 -5.37
CA LYS A 599 8.12 -35.33 -6.24
C LYS A 599 9.31 -35.84 -5.45
N GLU A 600 10.09 -36.70 -6.08
CA GLU A 600 11.39 -37.10 -5.57
C GLU A 600 12.48 -36.31 -6.28
N LEU A 601 13.41 -35.73 -5.52
CA LEU A 601 14.63 -35.11 -6.02
C LEU A 601 15.84 -35.86 -5.48
N THR A 602 16.99 -35.73 -6.13
CA THR A 602 18.27 -36.23 -5.62
C THR A 602 19.19 -35.06 -5.29
N ALA A 603 19.74 -35.05 -4.08
CA ALA A 603 20.62 -33.98 -3.59
C ALA A 603 22.04 -34.13 -4.14
N GLU A 604 22.28 -33.81 -5.41
CA GLU A 604 23.63 -33.82 -5.99
C GLU A 604 24.48 -32.61 -5.55
N HIS A 605 23.83 -31.46 -5.37
CA HIS A 605 24.43 -30.21 -4.91
C HIS A 605 23.47 -29.51 -3.95
N SER A 606 24.03 -28.58 -3.17
CA SER A 606 23.21 -27.71 -2.34
C SER A 606 22.27 -26.88 -3.19
N MET A 607 21.02 -26.75 -2.74
CA MET A 607 19.98 -26.00 -3.46
C MET A 607 19.02 -25.31 -2.51
N TRP A 608 18.38 -24.29 -2.96
CA TRP A 608 17.17 -23.80 -2.37
C TRP A 608 15.95 -24.26 -3.21
N VAL A 609 14.90 -24.63 -2.50
CA VAL A 609 13.66 -25.14 -3.11
C VAL A 609 12.48 -24.39 -2.53
N ALA A 610 11.58 -23.94 -3.39
CA ALA A 610 10.38 -23.22 -2.99
C ALA A 610 9.16 -23.71 -3.78
N VAL A 611 7.98 -23.32 -3.34
CA VAL A 611 6.73 -23.54 -4.08
C VAL A 611 5.99 -22.24 -4.29
N ARG A 612 5.25 -22.17 -5.42
CA ARG A 612 4.35 -21.06 -5.70
C ARG A 612 3.04 -21.59 -6.31
N ALA A 613 1.93 -20.96 -5.93
CA ALA A 613 0.61 -21.33 -6.41
C ALA A 613 -0.06 -20.13 -7.08
N PHE A 614 -0.83 -20.39 -8.13
CA PHE A 614 -1.51 -19.36 -8.91
C PHE A 614 -3.01 -19.61 -8.92
N GLY A 615 -3.78 -18.53 -8.86
CA GLY A 615 -5.19 -18.53 -9.23
C GLY A 615 -5.39 -18.38 -10.73
N ALA A 616 -6.62 -18.47 -11.16
CA ALA A 616 -6.99 -18.33 -12.59
C ALA A 616 -6.92 -16.88 -13.08
N ARG A 617 -6.96 -15.89 -12.15
CA ARG A 617 -6.81 -14.48 -12.49
C ARG A 617 -5.38 -14.21 -12.94
N GLN A 618 -5.25 -13.83 -14.19
CA GLN A 618 -3.96 -13.60 -14.86
C GLN A 618 -3.75 -12.12 -15.25
N ASP A 619 -4.49 -11.20 -14.62
CA ASP A 619 -4.22 -9.78 -14.81
C ASP A 619 -2.82 -9.45 -14.27
N PRO A 620 -1.89 -8.93 -15.08
CA PRO A 620 -0.53 -8.59 -14.65
C PRO A 620 -0.47 -7.61 -13.47
N ARG A 621 -1.56 -6.90 -13.21
CA ARG A 621 -1.69 -5.93 -12.10
C ARG A 621 -2.39 -6.53 -10.88
N ASN A 622 -3.01 -7.71 -11.01
CA ASN A 622 -3.78 -8.34 -9.94
C ASN A 622 -3.84 -9.86 -10.12
N THR A 623 -2.69 -10.49 -10.18
CA THR A 623 -2.58 -11.95 -10.25
C THR A 623 -2.83 -12.53 -8.86
N THR A 624 -3.67 -13.55 -8.76
CA THR A 624 -3.84 -14.32 -7.53
C THR A 624 -2.65 -15.28 -7.38
N ILE A 625 -1.86 -15.10 -6.32
CA ILE A 625 -0.58 -15.81 -6.19
C ILE A 625 -0.17 -16.02 -4.72
N ALA A 626 0.58 -17.09 -4.47
CA ALA A 626 1.36 -17.28 -3.27
C ALA A 626 2.75 -17.81 -3.60
N HIS A 627 3.74 -17.47 -2.77
CA HIS A 627 5.13 -17.95 -2.88
C HIS A 627 5.74 -18.21 -1.51
N SER A 628 6.32 -19.41 -1.29
CA SER A 628 6.98 -19.74 -0.03
C SER A 628 8.38 -19.14 0.04
N ALA A 629 8.88 -18.88 1.25
CA ALA A 629 10.33 -18.86 1.45
C ALA A 629 10.90 -20.23 1.12
N PRO A 630 12.20 -20.33 0.77
CA PRO A 630 12.82 -21.61 0.43
C PRO A 630 12.98 -22.55 1.63
N ILE A 631 12.99 -23.86 1.36
CA ILE A 631 13.69 -24.85 2.17
C ILE A 631 15.10 -24.96 1.61
N TYR A 632 16.10 -24.88 2.47
CA TYR A 632 17.51 -24.90 2.08
C TYR A 632 18.08 -26.31 2.26
N VAL A 633 18.43 -26.97 1.16
CA VAL A 633 19.09 -28.28 1.17
C VAL A 633 20.60 -28.05 1.05
N VAL A 634 21.33 -28.36 2.12
CA VAL A 634 22.78 -28.21 2.20
C VAL A 634 23.43 -29.58 2.03
N VAL A 635 24.22 -29.73 0.98
CA VAL A 635 24.96 -30.96 0.64
C VAL A 635 26.44 -30.75 0.94
N ASP A 636 26.98 -31.57 1.81
CA ASP A 636 28.43 -31.55 2.15
C ASP A 636 28.98 -30.14 2.46
N ASP A 637 28.17 -29.33 3.17
CA ASP A 637 28.48 -27.94 3.58
C ASP A 637 28.68 -26.93 2.43
N GLU A 638 28.31 -27.28 1.19
CA GLU A 638 28.29 -26.34 0.07
C GLU A 638 27.21 -25.31 0.27
N PRO A 639 27.43 -24.03 -0.10
CA PRO A 639 26.35 -23.00 -0.12
C PRO A 639 25.18 -23.38 -1.04
N THR A 640 23.98 -22.93 -0.67
CA THR A 640 22.75 -23.14 -1.46
C THR A 640 22.64 -22.12 -2.62
N TRP A 641 23.57 -22.13 -3.54
CA TRP A 641 23.65 -21.24 -4.69
C TRP A 641 23.36 -21.94 -6.03
N LYS A 642 23.01 -21.17 -7.05
CA LYS A 642 22.98 -21.66 -8.44
C LYS A 642 24.40 -21.54 -9.02
N ARG A 643 25.19 -22.59 -8.85
CA ARG A 643 26.66 -22.59 -9.07
C ARG A 643 27.07 -21.95 -10.39
N GLU A 644 26.42 -22.32 -11.48
CA GLU A 644 26.72 -21.83 -12.83
C GLU A 644 26.39 -20.35 -13.03
N ALA A 645 25.46 -19.78 -12.25
CA ALA A 645 25.03 -18.40 -12.37
C ALA A 645 25.85 -17.42 -11.48
N VAL A 646 26.57 -17.91 -10.48
CA VAL A 646 27.31 -17.07 -9.52
C VAL A 646 28.24 -16.07 -10.20
N PRO A 647 29.12 -16.46 -11.16
CA PRO A 647 30.05 -15.51 -11.77
C PRO A 647 29.36 -14.39 -12.51
N GLU A 648 28.30 -14.69 -13.27
CA GLU A 648 27.53 -13.72 -14.04
C GLU A 648 26.81 -12.72 -13.12
N ILE A 649 26.06 -13.25 -12.14
CA ILE A 649 25.30 -12.40 -11.19
C ILE A 649 26.28 -11.49 -10.42
N VAL A 650 27.40 -12.03 -9.93
CA VAL A 650 28.38 -11.23 -9.20
C VAL A 650 29.00 -10.16 -10.10
N ALA A 651 29.36 -10.48 -11.34
CA ALA A 651 29.92 -9.50 -12.27
C ALA A 651 28.94 -8.33 -12.50
N GLU A 652 27.66 -8.62 -12.70
CA GLU A 652 26.62 -7.59 -12.85
C GLU A 652 26.51 -6.71 -11.61
N LEU A 653 26.36 -7.32 -10.42
CA LEU A 653 26.16 -6.58 -9.17
C LEU A 653 27.38 -5.77 -8.76
N ARG A 654 28.61 -6.29 -8.94
CA ARG A 654 29.84 -5.51 -8.76
C ARG A 654 29.88 -4.31 -9.70
N GLY A 655 29.55 -4.50 -10.97
CA GLY A 655 29.47 -3.41 -11.93
C GLY A 655 28.49 -2.31 -11.50
N ARG A 656 27.32 -2.69 -10.94
CA ARG A 656 26.35 -1.73 -10.38
C ARG A 656 26.92 -0.98 -9.17
N VAL A 657 27.54 -1.69 -8.25
CA VAL A 657 28.11 -1.11 -7.04
C VAL A 657 29.24 -0.13 -7.37
N GLN A 658 30.14 -0.49 -8.29
CA GLN A 658 31.24 0.38 -8.73
C GLN A 658 30.74 1.67 -9.40
N ARG A 659 29.68 1.56 -10.22
CA ARG A 659 29.06 2.73 -10.87
C ARG A 659 28.37 3.69 -9.91
N ILE A 660 28.08 3.29 -8.66
CA ILE A 660 27.55 4.23 -7.65
C ILE A 660 28.44 5.47 -7.52
N LEU A 661 29.75 5.32 -7.62
CA LEU A 661 30.71 6.43 -7.47
C LEU A 661 30.87 7.32 -8.72
N THR A 662 30.31 6.92 -9.85
CA THR A 662 30.48 7.63 -11.14
C THR A 662 29.17 8.06 -11.79
N ASP A 663 28.12 7.27 -11.61
CA ASP A 663 26.87 7.54 -12.29
C ASP A 663 26.10 8.68 -11.63
N PRO A 664 25.50 9.58 -12.43
CA PRO A 664 24.59 10.60 -11.92
C PRO A 664 23.34 9.97 -11.33
N ILE A 665 22.53 10.76 -10.67
CA ILE A 665 21.15 10.42 -10.36
C ILE A 665 20.30 10.73 -11.58
N ASP A 666 19.48 9.78 -12.00
CA ASP A 666 18.46 10.05 -13.00
C ASP A 666 17.38 10.96 -12.41
N THR A 667 17.13 12.07 -13.06
CA THR A 667 15.99 12.94 -12.76
C THR A 667 14.83 12.60 -13.72
N PRO A 668 13.58 12.79 -13.35
CA PRO A 668 13.09 13.54 -12.22
C PRO A 668 12.83 12.66 -11.02
N ILE A 669 13.55 12.89 -9.96
CA ILE A 669 13.10 12.46 -8.65
C ILE A 669 11.93 13.39 -8.32
N SER A 670 10.83 12.81 -7.92
CA SER A 670 9.69 13.55 -7.43
C SER A 670 10.17 14.57 -6.40
N GLY A 671 9.91 15.84 -6.67
CA GLY A 671 10.58 16.97 -6.03
C GLY A 671 10.32 17.18 -4.54
N ASN A 672 9.83 16.18 -3.79
CA ASN A 672 9.36 16.38 -2.42
C ASN A 672 10.36 16.06 -1.33
N GLU A 673 11.53 15.54 -1.68
CA GLU A 673 12.41 14.97 -0.67
C GLU A 673 13.56 15.90 -0.22
N VAL A 674 13.71 17.10 -0.81
CA VAL A 674 14.86 18.00 -0.54
C VAL A 674 14.46 19.47 -0.34
N TRP A 675 13.35 19.74 0.26
CA TRP A 675 12.69 21.05 0.27
C TRP A 675 13.37 22.15 1.06
N GLU A 676 14.14 21.83 2.08
CA GLU A 676 14.68 22.81 3.02
C GLU A 676 16.15 23.16 2.74
N THR A 677 16.79 22.46 1.83
CA THR A 677 18.11 22.85 1.38
C THR A 677 17.99 23.63 0.08
N ARG A 678 18.72 24.71 -0.06
CA ARG A 678 18.87 25.43 -1.33
C ARG A 678 19.62 24.61 -2.39
N LEU A 679 19.92 23.34 -2.09
CA LEU A 679 20.64 22.41 -2.92
C LEU A 679 19.64 21.49 -3.62
N THR A 680 19.84 21.26 -4.90
CA THR A 680 19.09 20.25 -5.65
C THR A 680 19.46 18.86 -5.16
N LEU A 681 18.63 17.85 -5.47
CA LEU A 681 18.96 16.48 -5.14
C LEU A 681 20.26 16.02 -5.84
N GLN A 682 20.53 16.54 -7.04
CA GLN A 682 21.80 16.30 -7.74
C GLN A 682 22.99 16.88 -6.97
N ASP A 683 22.86 18.09 -6.41
CA ASP A 683 23.92 18.68 -5.58
C ASP A 683 24.16 17.86 -4.31
N GLN A 684 23.10 17.40 -3.66
CA GLN A 684 23.18 16.50 -2.51
C GLN A 684 23.88 15.18 -2.88
N TRP A 685 23.53 14.63 -4.03
CA TRP A 685 24.20 13.43 -4.54
C TRP A 685 25.71 13.66 -4.75
N LEU A 686 26.09 14.72 -5.44
CA LEU A 686 27.50 15.04 -5.70
C LEU A 686 28.31 15.23 -4.42
N LEU A 687 27.71 15.78 -3.36
CA LEU A 687 28.35 15.93 -2.06
C LEU A 687 28.49 14.62 -1.31
N GLN A 688 27.48 13.75 -1.39
CA GLN A 688 27.41 12.51 -0.60
C GLN A 688 28.03 11.30 -1.31
N GLN A 689 28.07 11.31 -2.64
CA GLN A 689 28.61 10.20 -3.45
C GLN A 689 30.04 9.79 -3.01
N PRO A 690 30.99 10.70 -2.75
CA PRO A 690 32.31 10.32 -2.27
C PRO A 690 32.30 9.64 -0.89
N LEU A 691 31.31 9.96 -0.05
CA LEU A 691 31.15 9.37 1.28
C LEU A 691 30.72 7.90 1.23
N LEU A 692 30.18 7.45 0.09
CA LEU A 692 29.81 6.05 -0.13
C LEU A 692 31.01 5.15 -0.46
N LYS A 693 32.17 5.73 -0.80
CA LYS A 693 33.34 4.94 -1.23
C LYS A 693 33.73 3.81 -0.28
N PRO A 694 33.83 3.99 1.05
CA PRO A 694 34.16 2.90 1.96
C PRO A 694 33.14 1.75 1.91
N THR A 695 31.86 2.07 1.76
CA THR A 695 30.77 1.08 1.68
C THR A 695 30.80 0.35 0.33
N VAL A 696 31.07 1.06 -0.76
CA VAL A 696 31.27 0.49 -2.10
C VAL A 696 32.46 -0.46 -2.12
N ASP A 697 33.60 -0.05 -1.57
CA ASP A 697 34.81 -0.90 -1.47
C ASP A 697 34.54 -2.16 -0.64
N ALA A 698 33.80 -2.04 0.47
CA ALA A 698 33.43 -3.17 1.30
C ALA A 698 32.49 -4.14 0.57
N ALA A 699 31.52 -3.64 -0.15
CA ALA A 699 30.60 -4.46 -0.94
C ALA A 699 31.32 -5.16 -2.09
N ASP A 700 32.21 -4.46 -2.81
CA ASP A 700 33.02 -5.04 -3.87
C ASP A 700 33.93 -6.16 -3.34
N ALA A 701 34.58 -5.94 -2.20
CA ALA A 701 35.39 -6.95 -1.53
C ALA A 701 34.55 -8.16 -1.06
N ALA A 702 33.32 -7.95 -0.62
CA ALA A 702 32.41 -9.03 -0.23
C ALA A 702 32.01 -9.88 -1.45
N TYR A 703 31.71 -9.28 -2.59
CA TYR A 703 31.50 -10.01 -3.84
C TYR A 703 32.72 -10.75 -4.32
N GLN A 704 33.92 -10.17 -4.18
CA GLN A 704 35.17 -10.86 -4.52
C GLN A 704 35.36 -12.12 -3.63
N LYS A 705 35.14 -12.00 -2.32
CA LYS A 705 35.19 -13.16 -1.39
C LYS A 705 34.20 -14.25 -1.79
N LEU A 706 33.02 -13.87 -2.30
CA LEU A 706 32.02 -14.84 -2.80
C LEU A 706 32.57 -15.60 -4.03
N LEU A 707 33.20 -14.90 -4.98
CA LEU A 707 33.86 -15.53 -6.13
C LEU A 707 35.02 -16.47 -5.70
N ASP A 708 35.85 -16.03 -4.76
CA ASP A 708 36.93 -16.84 -4.24
C ASP A 708 36.42 -18.12 -3.54
N ARG A 709 35.30 -18.01 -2.82
CA ARG A 709 34.60 -19.15 -2.23
C ARG A 709 34.04 -20.06 -3.32
N HIS A 710 33.39 -19.48 -4.34
CA HIS A 710 32.83 -20.22 -5.47
C HIS A 710 33.95 -21.04 -6.19
N ALA A 711 35.09 -20.43 -6.47
CA ALA A 711 36.22 -21.09 -7.12
C ALA A 711 36.72 -22.32 -6.35
N ARG A 712 36.71 -22.27 -5.01
CA ARG A 712 37.12 -23.42 -4.17
C ARG A 712 36.17 -24.62 -4.30
N PHE A 713 34.86 -24.39 -4.46
CA PHE A 713 33.89 -25.46 -4.68
C PHE A 713 33.85 -25.93 -6.14
N ALA A 714 34.34 -25.15 -7.09
CA ALA A 714 34.42 -25.50 -8.51
C ALA A 714 35.67 -26.33 -8.82
N ALA A 715 36.72 -26.25 -7.99
CA ALA A 715 37.95 -27.03 -8.19
C ALA A 715 37.66 -28.51 -7.99
N PRO A 716 38.20 -29.41 -8.84
CA PRO A 716 38.14 -30.87 -8.59
C PRO A 716 38.79 -31.18 -7.23
N ALA A 717 38.18 -32.09 -6.50
CA ALA A 717 38.77 -32.56 -5.24
C ALA A 717 40.22 -32.96 -5.45
N PRO A 718 41.17 -32.54 -4.56
CA PRO A 718 42.56 -32.94 -4.69
C PRO A 718 42.61 -34.49 -4.73
N ALA A 719 43.25 -35.03 -5.77
CA ALA A 719 43.44 -36.44 -5.90
C ALA A 719 44.06 -36.97 -4.59
N THR A 720 43.34 -37.85 -3.90
CA THR A 720 43.90 -38.53 -2.74
C THR A 720 45.17 -39.26 -3.20
N VAL A 721 46.34 -38.74 -2.85
CA VAL A 721 47.60 -39.44 -3.06
C VAL A 721 47.49 -40.71 -2.24
N GLY A 722 47.19 -41.81 -2.91
CA GLY A 722 47.19 -43.12 -2.31
C GLY A 722 48.58 -43.39 -1.74
N SER A 723 48.70 -43.50 -0.42
CA SER A 723 49.91 -43.98 0.20
C SER A 723 50.09 -45.46 -0.15
N THR A 724 50.87 -45.68 -1.15
CA THR A 724 51.41 -47.01 -1.37
C THR A 724 52.31 -47.37 -0.16
N ARG A 725 51.85 -48.29 0.64
CA ARG A 725 52.71 -49.18 1.46
C ARG A 725 52.41 -50.62 1.11
#